data_53d8d0fad0076b15b7adf169fc3bb8a3
#
_entry.id   53d8d0fad0076b15b7adf169fc3bb8a3
#
_cell.length_a   1.000
_cell.length_b   1.000
_cell.length_c   1.000
_cell.angle_alpha   90.00
_cell.angle_beta   90.00
_cell.angle_gamma   90.00
#
_symmetry.space_group_name_H-M   'P 1'
#
loop_
_entity.id
_entity.type
_entity.pdbx_description
1 polymer ?
#
loop_
_entity_poly.entity_id
_entity_poly.type
_entity_poly.pdbx_seq_one_letter_code
_entity_poly.pdbx_strand_id
1 'polypeptide(L)'
;MGKAANQGSHSSAPVPSGPEAVRNVVLVGPGGAGKSTLFEHLIGARVPGRRPPDDEPARSVGLSVAAVESNGLTVNLIDTPGFPDFVGELRAGLRGADAAIFVISAVDGIDGATALLWHELAAVGVPRAIAVSKLDLPRSDYDETIATCQRVFGDAQPLYLPLHDGSRSVVGTMGLLSQQVFEGAAGQRTPRPATGEEAASIERHRGALIEALIEESEDDTLLDRYFAGEEIDTATLVEDLRAAVGAATFFPVLPISPAEGVGLEEVFELVEQCFPSPAGRPLPVVFSPAGATLSDVACDPDGPLLAEVIRTTSDPYVGRLSLVRVFSGTLRPDEAVHVSGHLGEFVGHALEGHADHDAEERVGPLGSPLGEVSRPKQLAVAGDLALVSRLSHAETSDTLSSKDRPALVAPWVLPEPLLPVAVHALSTTDEDKLAGALQRLVAEDVTMRLEHNAETHQVILWTMGQAHIEELLGRLEQRYGVKVEAEPVRTALRETFVRRCSVQGRHVKQSGGHGQYAVCHLEVEPLERGAGFEFVDKVVGGSVPRRFIPSVEKGARAQLEKGLLSGYPVVDVRVTLTDGKAHSVDSSDLAFQTAAAHALKEAANEATVALLEPIDSVDITVSDDFVGAVMSDLRGRRGHVHGTEPSPEAGWTVVHSEVPQAELCRYAIDLRSVSHGTGTFARARLRYDYLPAELAKQQRGGA
;
A
#
# COMPACT_ATOMS: atom_id res chain seq x y z
N MET A 1 -19.05 26.91 -21.37
CA MET A 1 -18.28 27.66 -22.40
C MET A 1 -16.81 27.30 -22.16
N GLY A 2 -16.28 26.42 -23.02
CA GLY A 2 -14.95 25.85 -22.87
C GLY A 2 -13.86 26.90 -23.07
N LYS A 3 -12.92 26.94 -22.14
CA LYS A 3 -11.61 27.54 -22.39
C LYS A 3 -10.84 26.59 -23.31
N ALA A 4 -10.61 27.01 -24.54
CA ALA A 4 -9.70 26.35 -25.46
C ALA A 4 -8.32 26.23 -24.76
N ALA A 5 -7.85 24.99 -24.58
CA ALA A 5 -6.51 24.70 -24.14
C ALA A 5 -5.53 25.34 -25.14
N ASN A 6 -4.69 26.21 -24.63
CA ASN A 6 -3.59 26.81 -25.35
C ASN A 6 -2.62 25.69 -25.73
N GLN A 7 -2.60 25.26 -26.99
CA GLN A 7 -1.59 24.34 -27.53
C GLN A 7 -0.26 25.11 -27.66
N GLY A 8 0.41 25.29 -26.52
CA GLY A 8 1.81 25.65 -26.49
C GLY A 8 2.60 24.52 -27.14
N SER A 9 3.60 24.84 -27.93
CA SER A 9 4.55 23.92 -28.57
C SER A 9 5.17 22.99 -27.53
N HIS A 10 4.55 21.80 -27.33
CA HIS A 10 5.11 20.79 -26.43
C HIS A 10 6.43 20.31 -27.06
N SER A 11 7.54 20.38 -26.31
CA SER A 11 8.79 19.77 -26.69
C SER A 11 8.53 18.29 -27.02
N SER A 12 9.22 17.75 -28.03
CA SER A 12 9.12 16.33 -28.39
C SER A 12 9.42 15.46 -27.18
N ALA A 13 8.81 14.26 -27.13
CA ALA A 13 9.14 13.29 -26.09
C ALA A 13 10.64 12.91 -26.21
N PRO A 14 11.39 12.79 -25.08
CA PRO A 14 12.73 12.29 -25.13
C PRO A 14 12.76 10.85 -25.63
N VAL A 15 13.78 10.53 -26.44
CA VAL A 15 13.96 9.18 -27.02
C VAL A 15 15.37 8.72 -26.63
N PRO A 16 15.51 7.86 -25.63
CA PRO A 16 16.80 7.36 -25.22
C PRO A 16 17.42 6.46 -26.31
N SER A 17 18.73 6.54 -26.49
CA SER A 17 19.49 5.71 -27.44
C SER A 17 19.62 4.26 -26.96
N GLY A 18 19.48 4.02 -25.69
CA GLY A 18 19.58 2.73 -25.02
C GLY A 18 19.48 2.90 -23.50
N PRO A 19 19.56 1.81 -22.71
CA PRO A 19 19.41 1.84 -21.26
C PRO A 19 20.47 2.71 -20.56
N GLU A 20 21.66 2.83 -21.10
CA GLU A 20 22.74 3.69 -20.58
C GLU A 20 22.38 5.18 -20.60
N ALA A 21 21.51 5.57 -21.53
CA ALA A 21 21.03 6.95 -21.68
C ALA A 21 19.76 7.24 -20.84
N VAL A 22 19.37 6.36 -19.92
CA VAL A 22 18.19 6.52 -19.06
C VAL A 22 18.62 6.68 -17.61
N ARG A 23 17.91 7.53 -16.88
CA ARG A 23 17.94 7.64 -15.41
C ARG A 23 16.53 7.67 -14.87
N ASN A 24 16.17 6.72 -14.03
CA ASN A 24 14.86 6.68 -13.36
C ASN A 24 15.05 7.06 -11.90
N VAL A 25 14.54 8.21 -11.53
CA VAL A 25 14.80 8.82 -10.22
C VAL A 25 13.48 9.06 -9.49
N VAL A 26 13.33 8.46 -8.32
CA VAL A 26 12.16 8.67 -7.46
C VAL A 26 12.45 9.71 -6.38
N LEU A 27 11.52 10.61 -6.16
CA LEU A 27 11.52 11.57 -5.05
C LEU A 27 10.73 10.97 -3.88
N VAL A 28 11.40 10.75 -2.76
CA VAL A 28 10.82 10.16 -1.54
C VAL A 28 11.05 11.11 -0.36
N GLY A 29 10.23 11.03 0.66
CA GLY A 29 10.36 11.83 1.88
C GLY A 29 9.01 12.13 2.52
N PRO A 30 8.96 12.69 3.72
CA PRO A 30 7.72 12.94 4.45
C PRO A 30 6.79 13.93 3.74
N GLY A 31 5.52 13.92 4.14
CA GLY A 31 4.54 14.90 3.69
C GLY A 31 4.98 16.33 4.02
N GLY A 32 4.86 17.25 3.07
CA GLY A 32 5.26 18.64 3.28
C GLY A 32 6.77 18.92 3.14
N ALA A 33 7.62 17.94 2.87
CA ALA A 33 9.07 18.16 2.68
C ALA A 33 9.44 18.90 1.38
N GLY A 34 8.49 19.18 0.48
CA GLY A 34 8.75 19.90 -0.76
C GLY A 34 9.08 19.04 -1.98
N LYS A 35 8.78 17.72 -1.96
CA LYS A 35 8.99 16.79 -3.10
C LYS A 35 8.31 17.26 -4.37
N SER A 36 6.99 17.48 -4.32
CA SER A 36 6.22 17.89 -5.50
C SER A 36 6.62 19.27 -6.00
N THR A 37 7.03 20.17 -5.11
CA THR A 37 7.62 21.46 -5.48
C THR A 37 8.93 21.25 -6.23
N LEU A 38 9.83 20.39 -5.69
CA LEU A 38 11.08 20.05 -6.38
C LEU A 38 10.81 19.42 -7.76
N PHE A 39 9.86 18.48 -7.84
CA PHE A 39 9.47 17.81 -9.08
C PHE A 39 9.04 18.82 -10.17
N GLU A 40 8.14 19.73 -9.87
CA GLU A 40 7.65 20.75 -10.82
C GLU A 40 8.76 21.71 -11.25
N HIS A 41 9.65 22.11 -10.33
CA HIS A 41 10.76 23.00 -10.65
C HIS A 41 11.85 22.29 -11.49
N LEU A 42 12.15 21.02 -11.23
CA LEU A 42 13.04 20.24 -12.09
C LEU A 42 12.50 20.10 -13.52
N ILE A 43 11.21 19.85 -13.68
CA ILE A 43 10.57 19.81 -15.00
C ILE A 43 10.67 21.19 -15.64
N GLY A 44 10.34 22.27 -14.91
CA GLY A 44 10.42 23.63 -15.41
C GLY A 44 11.82 24.03 -15.88
N ALA A 45 12.86 23.53 -15.24
CA ALA A 45 14.26 23.78 -15.61
C ALA A 45 14.68 23.10 -16.94
N ARG A 46 14.02 22.04 -17.35
CA ARG A 46 14.37 21.25 -18.56
C ARG A 46 13.33 21.31 -19.69
N VAL A 47 12.10 21.73 -19.41
CA VAL A 47 11.03 21.83 -20.42
C VAL A 47 10.77 23.28 -20.77
N PRO A 48 11.20 23.76 -21.97
CA PRO A 48 11.03 25.15 -22.37
C PRO A 48 9.57 25.61 -22.32
N GLY A 49 9.34 26.75 -21.67
CA GLY A 49 8.02 27.37 -21.59
C GLY A 49 7.08 26.79 -20.50
N ARG A 50 7.46 25.74 -19.82
CA ARG A 50 6.74 25.24 -18.64
C ARG A 50 7.17 26.07 -17.42
N ARG A 51 6.20 26.58 -16.69
CA ARG A 51 6.41 27.25 -15.40
C ARG A 51 5.86 26.37 -14.30
N PRO A 52 6.57 26.23 -13.18
CA PRO A 52 6.01 25.60 -11.99
C PRO A 52 4.70 26.31 -11.58
N PRO A 53 3.78 25.65 -10.91
CA PRO A 53 2.59 26.29 -10.35
C PRO A 53 2.98 27.42 -9.37
N ASP A 54 2.22 28.53 -9.38
CA ASP A 54 2.43 29.63 -8.43
C ASP A 54 2.00 29.25 -7.01
N ASP A 55 1.05 28.34 -6.87
CA ASP A 55 0.57 27.81 -5.58
C ASP A 55 1.33 26.55 -5.19
N GLU A 56 1.50 26.33 -3.87
CA GLU A 56 2.02 25.06 -3.39
C GLU A 56 1.15 23.90 -3.91
N PRO A 57 1.77 22.82 -4.44
CA PRO A 57 1.02 21.67 -4.90
C PRO A 57 0.09 21.14 -3.81
N ALA A 58 -1.14 20.82 -4.17
CA ALA A 58 -2.05 20.12 -3.27
C ALA A 58 -1.40 18.84 -2.74
N ARG A 59 -1.90 18.32 -1.63
CA ARG A 59 -1.42 17.05 -1.04
C ARG A 59 -1.32 15.97 -2.12
N SER A 60 -0.11 15.45 -2.36
CA SER A 60 0.09 14.35 -3.29
C SER A 60 -0.50 13.07 -2.71
N VAL A 61 -1.45 12.48 -3.41
CA VAL A 61 -2.14 11.23 -3.06
C VAL A 61 -1.86 10.11 -4.05
N GLY A 62 -1.10 10.40 -5.11
CA GLY A 62 -0.75 9.47 -6.16
C GLY A 62 0.60 9.79 -6.76
N LEU A 63 1.16 8.80 -7.43
CA LEU A 63 2.42 8.89 -8.15
C LEU A 63 2.29 9.81 -9.37
N SER A 64 3.25 10.73 -9.56
CA SER A 64 3.39 11.55 -10.76
C SER A 64 4.72 11.27 -11.46
N VAL A 65 4.72 11.21 -12.78
CA VAL A 65 5.93 10.91 -13.56
C VAL A 65 6.13 11.95 -14.65
N ALA A 66 7.39 12.34 -14.85
CA ALA A 66 7.77 13.20 -15.97
C ALA A 66 9.11 12.76 -16.57
N ALA A 67 9.14 12.60 -17.87
CA ALA A 67 10.37 12.34 -18.62
C ALA A 67 10.92 13.66 -19.17
N VAL A 68 12.14 14.01 -18.83
CA VAL A 68 12.83 15.21 -19.31
C VAL A 68 14.15 14.83 -19.96
N GLU A 69 14.68 15.69 -20.81
CA GLU A 69 16.02 15.53 -21.37
C GLU A 69 17.01 16.41 -20.60
N SER A 70 18.15 15.84 -20.24
CA SER A 70 19.26 16.55 -19.62
C SER A 70 20.58 15.97 -20.13
N ASN A 71 21.39 16.82 -20.79
CA ASN A 71 22.71 16.45 -21.34
C ASN A 71 22.74 15.15 -22.18
N GLY A 72 21.69 14.92 -23.02
CA GLY A 72 21.57 13.73 -23.86
C GLY A 72 21.05 12.50 -23.11
N LEU A 73 20.73 12.59 -21.83
CA LEU A 73 20.09 11.55 -21.04
C LEU A 73 18.57 11.80 -20.97
N THR A 74 17.81 10.73 -20.96
CA THR A 74 16.40 10.74 -20.58
C THR A 74 16.31 10.54 -19.08
N VAL A 75 15.88 11.57 -18.34
CA VAL A 75 15.66 11.51 -16.91
C VAL A 75 14.17 11.37 -16.65
N ASN A 76 13.75 10.22 -16.13
CA ASN A 76 12.40 9.98 -15.67
C ASN A 76 12.32 10.32 -14.18
N LEU A 77 11.68 11.44 -13.86
CA LEU A 77 11.41 11.87 -12.49
C LEU A 77 10.09 11.26 -12.01
N ILE A 78 10.09 10.70 -10.81
CA ILE A 78 8.93 10.05 -10.21
C ILE A 78 8.66 10.72 -8.86
N ASP A 79 7.57 11.47 -8.72
CA ASP A 79 7.13 12.05 -7.45
C ASP A 79 6.19 11.11 -6.72
N THR A 80 6.47 10.81 -5.43
CA THR A 80 5.68 9.89 -4.61
C THR A 80 5.01 10.60 -3.45
N PRO A 81 3.82 10.14 -3.00
CA PRO A 81 3.21 10.63 -1.79
C PRO A 81 4.11 10.42 -0.57
N GLY A 82 4.12 11.39 0.36
CA GLY A 82 4.90 11.30 1.60
C GLY A 82 4.10 10.82 2.81
N PHE A 83 2.89 10.33 2.62
CA PHE A 83 2.04 9.83 3.70
C PHE A 83 2.06 8.29 3.71
N PRO A 84 2.21 7.66 4.89
CA PRO A 84 2.25 6.19 5.01
C PRO A 84 1.02 5.47 4.45
N ASP A 85 -0.13 6.16 4.39
CA ASP A 85 -1.37 5.62 3.83
C ASP A 85 -1.28 5.30 2.32
N PHE A 86 -0.28 5.85 1.62
CA PHE A 86 -0.06 5.67 0.18
C PHE A 86 1.22 4.86 -0.10
N VAL A 87 1.55 3.91 0.76
CA VAL A 87 2.75 3.07 0.61
C VAL A 87 2.76 2.27 -0.70
N GLY A 88 1.60 1.91 -1.23
CA GLY A 88 1.50 1.27 -2.55
C GLY A 88 2.04 2.14 -3.68
N GLU A 89 1.70 3.43 -3.68
CA GLU A 89 2.22 4.40 -4.66
C GLU A 89 3.73 4.63 -4.47
N LEU A 90 4.22 4.65 -3.22
CA LEU A 90 5.66 4.71 -2.94
C LEU A 90 6.39 3.50 -3.51
N ARG A 91 5.92 2.28 -3.24
CA ARG A 91 6.55 1.05 -3.73
C ARG A 91 6.45 0.92 -5.25
N ALA A 92 5.34 1.36 -5.85
CA ALA A 92 5.23 1.49 -7.31
C ALA A 92 6.29 2.44 -7.88
N GLY A 93 6.51 3.59 -7.24
CA GLY A 93 7.57 4.53 -7.60
C GLY A 93 8.98 3.91 -7.49
N LEU A 94 9.25 3.19 -6.40
CA LEU A 94 10.52 2.47 -6.19
C LEU A 94 10.74 1.38 -7.24
N ARG A 95 9.68 0.68 -7.65
CA ARG A 95 9.75 -0.33 -8.71
C ARG A 95 10.08 0.25 -10.07
N GLY A 96 9.63 1.49 -10.32
CA GLY A 96 9.95 2.24 -11.54
C GLY A 96 11.33 2.89 -11.55
N ALA A 97 12.01 2.99 -10.41
CA ALA A 97 13.23 3.77 -10.23
C ALA A 97 14.50 2.92 -10.17
N ASP A 98 15.62 3.53 -10.50
CA ASP A 98 16.98 2.99 -10.36
C ASP A 98 17.76 3.71 -9.26
N ALA A 99 17.33 4.93 -8.90
CA ALA A 99 17.90 5.74 -7.82
C ALA A 99 16.82 6.60 -7.15
N ALA A 100 17.11 7.11 -5.96
CA ALA A 100 16.19 7.92 -5.18
C ALA A 100 16.82 9.23 -4.71
N ILE A 101 16.01 10.29 -4.64
CA ILE A 101 16.34 11.51 -3.91
C ILE A 101 15.41 11.60 -2.71
N PHE A 102 15.98 11.53 -1.52
CA PHE A 102 15.25 11.64 -0.27
C PHE A 102 15.17 13.09 0.17
N VAL A 103 13.98 13.66 0.08
CA VAL A 103 13.75 15.09 0.38
C VAL A 103 13.35 15.26 1.84
N ILE A 104 14.10 16.07 2.57
CA ILE A 104 13.84 16.43 3.96
C ILE A 104 13.78 17.94 4.15
N SER A 105 13.06 18.37 5.16
CA SER A 105 12.95 19.79 5.52
C SER A 105 13.98 20.15 6.59
N ALA A 106 14.72 21.25 6.38
CA ALA A 106 15.66 21.78 7.39
C ALA A 106 14.97 22.34 8.64
N VAL A 107 13.63 22.43 8.63
CA VAL A 107 12.82 23.00 9.73
C VAL A 107 12.08 21.92 10.51
N ASP A 108 11.54 20.92 9.80
CA ASP A 108 10.63 19.92 10.40
C ASP A 108 11.41 18.77 11.05
N GLY A 109 12.69 18.60 10.70
CA GLY A 109 13.55 17.54 11.26
C GLY A 109 13.22 16.13 10.73
N ILE A 110 13.74 15.11 11.42
CA ILE A 110 13.58 13.70 11.10
C ILE A 110 12.81 13.02 12.22
N ASP A 111 11.56 12.63 11.94
CA ASP A 111 10.71 11.86 12.85
C ASP A 111 10.73 10.36 12.53
N GLY A 112 10.01 9.56 13.32
CA GLY A 112 9.92 8.11 13.11
C GLY A 112 9.31 7.73 11.75
N ALA A 113 8.35 8.50 11.24
CA ALA A 113 7.76 8.26 9.94
C ALA A 113 8.77 8.54 8.80
N THR A 114 9.59 9.56 8.95
CA THR A 114 10.69 9.88 8.03
C THR A 114 11.74 8.76 8.02
N ALA A 115 12.09 8.21 9.19
CA ALA A 115 13.02 7.10 9.31
C ALA A 115 12.47 5.83 8.63
N LEU A 116 11.17 5.53 8.78
CA LEU A 116 10.53 4.40 8.09
C LEU A 116 10.62 4.53 6.56
N LEU A 117 10.37 5.71 6.00
CA LEU A 117 10.53 5.94 4.56
C LEU A 117 11.97 5.69 4.09
N TRP A 118 12.96 6.05 4.91
CA TRP A 118 14.36 5.75 4.63
C TRP A 118 14.65 4.25 4.66
N HIS A 119 14.07 3.51 5.62
CA HIS A 119 14.18 2.05 5.69
C HIS A 119 13.52 1.35 4.49
N GLU A 120 12.39 1.85 3.97
CA GLU A 120 11.80 1.33 2.74
C GLU A 120 12.77 1.43 1.55
N LEU A 121 13.53 2.53 1.43
CA LEU A 121 14.58 2.67 0.42
C LEU A 121 15.74 1.70 0.66
N ALA A 122 16.15 1.52 1.92
CA ALA A 122 17.23 0.62 2.31
C ALA A 122 16.88 -0.85 2.00
N ALA A 123 15.63 -1.26 2.27
CA ALA A 123 15.15 -2.61 2.01
C ALA A 123 15.22 -3.02 0.54
N VAL A 124 15.06 -2.05 -0.37
CA VAL A 124 15.17 -2.26 -1.82
C VAL A 124 16.62 -2.13 -2.31
N GLY A 125 17.54 -1.62 -1.47
CA GLY A 125 18.94 -1.39 -1.83
C GLY A 125 19.10 -0.37 -2.97
N VAL A 126 18.22 0.64 -3.04
CA VAL A 126 18.27 1.65 -4.10
C VAL A 126 19.35 2.69 -3.79
N PRO A 127 20.25 3.06 -4.72
CA PRO A 127 21.15 4.19 -4.62
C PRO A 127 20.38 5.48 -4.33
N ARG A 128 20.87 6.29 -3.39
CA ARG A 128 20.09 7.42 -2.93
C ARG A 128 20.94 8.62 -2.50
N ALA A 129 20.35 9.79 -2.64
CA ALA A 129 20.91 11.05 -2.16
C ALA A 129 19.87 11.78 -1.29
N ILE A 130 20.32 12.72 -0.50
CA ILE A 130 19.47 13.53 0.37
C ILE A 130 19.40 14.96 -0.17
N ALA A 131 18.20 15.50 -0.34
CA ALA A 131 17.97 16.89 -0.69
C ALA A 131 17.35 17.63 0.50
N VAL A 132 18.05 18.63 1.03
CA VAL A 132 17.60 19.43 2.17
C VAL A 132 16.90 20.67 1.65
N SER A 133 15.61 20.78 1.92
CA SER A 133 14.70 21.85 1.48
C SER A 133 14.39 22.85 2.60
N LYS A 134 13.62 23.89 2.27
CA LYS A 134 13.14 24.92 3.20
C LYS A 134 14.25 25.66 3.94
N LEU A 135 15.38 25.84 3.28
CA LEU A 135 16.53 26.55 3.81
C LEU A 135 16.31 28.08 3.90
N ASP A 136 15.30 28.59 3.24
CA ASP A 136 14.81 29.99 3.25
C ASP A 136 13.95 30.32 4.46
N LEU A 137 13.49 29.32 5.20
CA LEU A 137 12.58 29.49 6.34
C LEU A 137 13.34 29.86 7.63
N PRO A 138 12.73 30.68 8.52
CA PRO A 138 13.26 30.89 9.85
C PRO A 138 13.45 29.58 10.63
N ARG A 139 14.57 29.42 11.33
CA ARG A 139 14.99 28.24 12.09
C ARG A 139 15.55 27.09 11.22
N SER A 140 15.73 27.27 9.92
CA SER A 140 16.48 26.31 9.15
C SER A 140 17.95 26.29 9.58
N ASP A 141 18.51 25.10 9.76
CA ASP A 141 19.93 24.89 10.06
C ASP A 141 20.41 23.69 9.24
N TYR A 142 21.25 23.98 8.25
CA TYR A 142 21.77 22.97 7.33
C TYR A 142 22.74 22.02 8.03
N ASP A 143 23.66 22.57 8.86
CA ASP A 143 24.68 21.77 9.52
C ASP A 143 24.05 20.83 10.58
N GLU A 144 23.06 21.33 11.35
CA GLU A 144 22.31 20.49 12.30
C GLU A 144 21.50 19.42 11.58
N THR A 145 20.95 19.74 10.41
CA THR A 145 20.21 18.77 9.59
C THR A 145 21.15 17.66 9.10
N ILE A 146 22.35 17.99 8.60
CA ILE A 146 23.37 17.00 8.21
C ILE A 146 23.75 16.12 9.39
N ALA A 147 24.06 16.71 10.54
CA ALA A 147 24.43 15.96 11.75
C ALA A 147 23.30 14.97 12.18
N THR A 148 22.04 15.36 11.99
CA THR A 148 20.89 14.50 12.24
C THR A 148 20.78 13.40 11.19
N CYS A 149 21.02 13.69 9.90
CA CYS A 149 21.07 12.69 8.85
C CYS A 149 22.15 11.64 9.12
N GLN A 150 23.36 12.07 9.49
CA GLN A 150 24.47 11.18 9.82
C GLN A 150 24.13 10.22 10.97
N ARG A 151 23.46 10.75 12.01
CA ARG A 151 23.04 9.94 13.16
C ARG A 151 21.96 8.91 12.83
N VAL A 152 21.01 9.26 11.93
CA VAL A 152 19.83 8.41 11.64
C VAL A 152 20.03 7.56 10.40
N PHE A 153 20.71 8.08 9.39
CA PHE A 153 20.82 7.45 8.07
C PHE A 153 22.20 6.88 7.77
N GLY A 154 23.22 7.17 8.58
CA GLY A 154 24.59 6.70 8.37
C GLY A 154 25.42 7.70 7.55
N ASP A 155 26.18 7.21 6.55
CA ASP A 155 27.21 7.99 5.82
C ASP A 155 26.64 9.06 4.89
N ALA A 156 25.97 10.03 5.49
CA ALA A 156 25.43 11.21 4.82
C ALA A 156 26.44 12.36 4.84
N GLN A 157 26.96 12.75 3.67
CA GLN A 157 27.99 13.80 3.56
C GLN A 157 27.55 14.90 2.60
N PRO A 158 27.76 16.18 2.93
CA PRO A 158 27.44 17.28 2.02
C PRO A 158 28.34 17.26 0.80
N LEU A 159 27.76 17.36 -0.41
CA LEU A 159 28.50 17.67 -1.63
C LEU A 159 28.53 19.17 -1.91
N TYR A 160 27.51 19.87 -1.46
CA TYR A 160 27.36 21.32 -1.61
C TYR A 160 26.90 21.91 -0.29
N LEU A 161 27.32 23.14 -0.04
CA LEU A 161 26.82 23.97 1.07
C LEU A 161 25.92 25.07 0.50
N PRO A 162 24.88 25.53 1.25
CA PRO A 162 24.07 26.66 0.82
C PRO A 162 24.85 27.97 0.91
N LEU A 163 24.73 28.83 -0.10
CA LEU A 163 25.22 30.17 -0.08
C LEU A 163 24.07 31.11 0.33
N HIS A 164 24.26 31.83 1.42
CA HIS A 164 23.27 32.78 1.92
C HIS A 164 23.72 34.23 1.63
N ASP A 165 22.78 35.09 1.32
CA ASP A 165 23.01 36.51 1.28
C ASP A 165 22.94 37.19 2.67
N GLY A 166 23.13 38.49 2.73
CA GLY A 166 23.05 39.27 3.99
C GLY A 166 21.64 39.24 4.64
N SER A 167 20.58 38.81 3.92
CA SER A 167 19.20 38.67 4.41
C SER A 167 18.86 37.21 4.83
N ARG A 168 19.81 36.29 4.77
CA ARG A 168 19.68 34.83 4.98
C ARG A 168 18.87 34.10 3.89
N SER A 169 18.63 34.72 2.74
CA SER A 169 18.07 34.00 1.61
C SER A 169 19.13 33.14 0.96
N VAL A 170 18.74 31.96 0.48
CA VAL A 170 19.64 31.04 -0.25
C VAL A 170 19.76 31.59 -1.69
N VAL A 171 20.92 32.03 -2.09
CA VAL A 171 21.19 32.62 -3.41
C VAL A 171 22.09 31.81 -4.32
N GLY A 172 22.58 30.67 -3.83
CA GLY A 172 23.45 29.78 -4.56
C GLY A 172 23.95 28.61 -3.74
N THR A 173 24.98 27.92 -4.25
CA THR A 173 25.61 26.79 -3.62
C THR A 173 27.13 26.89 -3.67
N MET A 174 27.80 26.21 -2.75
CA MET A 174 29.26 26.08 -2.71
C MET A 174 29.65 24.61 -2.85
N GLY A 175 30.29 24.26 -3.95
CA GLY A 175 30.71 22.87 -4.25
C GLY A 175 31.95 22.47 -3.47
N LEU A 176 31.91 21.39 -2.72
CA LEU A 176 33.02 20.91 -1.90
C LEU A 176 34.11 20.22 -2.75
N LEU A 177 33.73 19.46 -3.78
CA LEU A 177 34.69 18.81 -4.68
C LEU A 177 35.33 19.83 -5.65
N SER A 178 34.50 20.68 -6.28
CA SER A 178 34.92 21.66 -7.25
C SER A 178 35.62 22.89 -6.65
N GLN A 179 35.38 23.16 -5.36
CA GLN A 179 35.86 24.37 -4.64
C GLN A 179 35.36 25.67 -5.29
N GLN A 180 34.20 25.64 -5.94
CA GLN A 180 33.62 26.78 -6.63
C GLN A 180 32.30 27.19 -5.96
N VAL A 181 31.98 28.47 -6.08
CA VAL A 181 30.70 29.05 -5.72
C VAL A 181 29.86 29.19 -6.96
N PHE A 182 28.61 28.76 -6.87
CA PHE A 182 27.63 28.83 -7.95
C PHE A 182 26.51 29.79 -7.55
N GLU A 183 26.38 30.92 -8.22
CA GLU A 183 25.35 31.90 -7.99
C GLU A 183 24.35 31.91 -9.13
N GLY A 184 23.07 32.23 -8.80
CA GLY A 184 21.98 32.34 -9.75
C GLY A 184 21.06 31.13 -9.77
N ALA A 185 19.87 31.33 -10.37
CA ALA A 185 18.85 30.32 -10.54
C ALA A 185 19.21 29.30 -11.68
N ALA A 186 18.45 28.23 -11.76
CA ALA A 186 18.58 27.22 -12.80
C ALA A 186 18.60 27.83 -14.21
N GLY A 187 19.57 27.38 -15.03
CA GLY A 187 19.79 27.91 -16.37
C GLY A 187 20.54 29.26 -16.47
N GLN A 188 20.83 29.90 -15.32
CA GLN A 188 21.64 31.13 -15.23
C GLN A 188 22.78 31.02 -14.21
N ARG A 189 23.09 29.79 -13.79
CA ARG A 189 24.14 29.47 -12.81
C ARG A 189 25.50 29.90 -13.31
N THR A 190 26.19 30.74 -12.53
CA THR A 190 27.50 31.26 -12.87
C THR A 190 28.54 30.79 -11.87
N PRO A 191 29.56 30.02 -12.29
CA PRO A 191 30.62 29.57 -11.40
C PRO A 191 31.60 30.75 -11.14
N ARG A 192 32.09 30.84 -9.92
CA ARG A 192 33.22 31.71 -9.53
C ARG A 192 34.08 31.06 -8.46
N PRO A 193 35.37 31.46 -8.34
CA PRO A 193 36.17 31.02 -7.21
C PRO A 193 35.60 31.43 -5.87
N ALA A 194 35.74 30.55 -4.86
CA ALA A 194 35.40 30.88 -3.48
C ALA A 194 36.42 31.88 -2.88
N THR A 195 35.96 32.82 -2.08
CA THR A 195 36.80 33.84 -1.46
C THR A 195 36.49 34.00 0.02
N GLY A 196 37.50 34.41 0.82
CA GLY A 196 37.31 34.75 2.24
C GLY A 196 36.66 33.63 3.07
N GLU A 197 35.50 33.93 3.66
CA GLU A 197 34.73 33.01 4.52
C GLU A 197 34.18 31.82 3.74
N GLU A 198 33.85 31.99 2.46
CA GLU A 198 33.39 30.92 1.60
C GLU A 198 34.45 29.83 1.44
N ALA A 199 35.68 30.23 1.11
CA ALA A 199 36.82 29.28 0.98
C ALA A 199 37.13 28.59 2.31
N ALA A 200 37.07 29.29 3.44
CA ALA A 200 37.26 28.72 4.75
C ALA A 200 36.13 27.75 5.15
N SER A 201 34.90 27.98 4.70
CA SER A 201 33.77 27.06 4.90
C SER A 201 33.92 25.80 4.08
N ILE A 202 34.28 25.93 2.80
CA ILE A 202 34.57 24.79 1.92
C ILE A 202 35.66 23.92 2.52
N GLU A 203 36.81 24.51 2.91
CA GLU A 203 37.94 23.77 3.46
C GLU A 203 37.58 22.96 4.71
N ARG A 204 36.78 23.55 5.58
CA ARG A 204 36.31 22.89 6.83
C ARG A 204 35.52 21.61 6.58
N HIS A 205 34.65 21.59 5.55
CA HIS A 205 33.78 20.44 5.26
C HIS A 205 34.38 19.46 4.25
N ARG A 206 35.29 19.93 3.39
CA ARG A 206 35.90 19.16 2.33
C ARG A 206 36.74 17.97 2.84
N GLY A 207 37.47 18.18 3.96
CA GLY A 207 38.30 17.13 4.55
C GLY A 207 37.48 15.90 4.93
N ALA A 208 36.39 16.09 5.66
CA ALA A 208 35.49 14.99 6.05
C ALA A 208 34.84 14.28 4.85
N LEU A 209 34.47 15.03 3.81
CA LEU A 209 33.94 14.47 2.57
C LEU A 209 34.96 13.56 1.86
N ILE A 210 36.21 14.02 1.73
CA ILE A 210 37.27 13.25 1.07
C ILE A 210 37.60 12.00 1.87
N GLU A 211 37.73 12.11 3.20
CA GLU A 211 37.98 10.95 4.08
C GLU A 211 36.89 9.89 3.91
N ALA A 212 35.60 10.28 3.96
CA ALA A 212 34.50 9.36 3.74
C ALA A 212 34.48 8.72 2.34
N LEU A 213 34.85 9.45 1.28
CA LEU A 213 34.95 8.88 -0.07
C LEU A 213 36.10 7.88 -0.20
N ILE A 214 37.25 8.17 0.42
CA ILE A 214 38.42 7.28 0.39
C ILE A 214 38.13 5.99 1.19
N GLU A 215 37.39 6.06 2.29
CA GLU A 215 36.99 4.86 3.05
C GLU A 215 36.10 3.91 2.23
N GLU A 216 35.31 4.43 1.31
CA GLU A 216 34.46 3.64 0.41
C GLU A 216 35.15 3.24 -0.90
N SER A 217 36.35 3.75 -1.19
CA SER A 217 37.09 3.48 -2.43
C SER A 217 37.63 2.05 -2.47
N GLU A 218 37.61 1.43 -3.66
CA GLU A 218 38.28 0.14 -3.91
C GLU A 218 39.78 0.28 -4.07
N ASP A 219 40.33 1.52 -4.18
CA ASP A 219 41.76 1.78 -4.29
C ASP A 219 42.43 2.00 -2.91
N ASP A 220 42.93 0.93 -2.35
CA ASP A 220 43.64 0.94 -1.05
C ASP A 220 44.83 1.93 -1.00
N THR A 221 45.31 2.43 -2.16
CA THR A 221 46.44 3.37 -2.19
C THR A 221 46.02 4.83 -1.98
N LEU A 222 44.75 5.16 -2.15
CA LEU A 222 44.23 6.53 -2.01
C LEU A 222 44.35 7.05 -0.58
N LEU A 223 44.15 6.19 0.40
CA LEU A 223 44.29 6.56 1.82
C LEU A 223 45.75 6.94 2.14
N ASP A 224 46.70 6.14 1.69
CA ASP A 224 48.15 6.41 1.90
C ASP A 224 48.58 7.69 1.19
N ARG A 225 48.11 7.95 -0.04
CA ARG A 225 48.38 9.17 -0.81
C ARG A 225 47.80 10.40 -0.11
N TYR A 226 46.59 10.31 0.38
CA TYR A 226 45.91 11.41 1.12
C TYR A 226 46.68 11.77 2.40
N PHE A 227 47.11 10.76 3.19
CA PHE A 227 47.90 11.00 4.41
C PHE A 227 49.33 11.47 4.09
N ALA A 228 49.86 11.14 2.94
CA ALA A 228 51.16 11.70 2.45
C ALA A 228 51.03 13.18 2.02
N GLY A 229 49.80 13.73 2.00
CA GLY A 229 49.55 15.11 1.57
C GLY A 229 49.55 15.27 0.04
N GLU A 230 49.37 14.21 -0.72
CA GLU A 230 49.19 14.25 -2.17
C GLU A 230 47.80 14.81 -2.49
N GLU A 231 47.72 15.68 -3.48
CA GLU A 231 46.46 16.20 -4.00
C GLU A 231 45.81 15.13 -4.89
N ILE A 232 44.60 14.67 -4.48
CA ILE A 232 43.81 13.73 -5.26
C ILE A 232 43.00 14.54 -6.27
N ASP A 233 43.06 14.17 -7.53
CA ASP A 233 42.36 14.88 -8.60
C ASP A 233 40.83 14.70 -8.48
N THR A 234 40.08 15.70 -8.91
CA THR A 234 38.61 15.72 -8.81
C THR A 234 37.93 14.60 -9.63
N ALA A 235 38.58 14.14 -10.73
CA ALA A 235 38.00 13.09 -11.57
C ALA A 235 38.00 11.74 -10.84
N THR A 236 39.09 11.41 -10.14
CA THR A 236 39.16 10.23 -9.25
C THR A 236 38.12 10.30 -8.15
N LEU A 237 37.98 11.44 -7.44
CA LEU A 237 36.96 11.60 -6.39
C LEU A 237 35.54 11.47 -6.91
N VAL A 238 35.25 11.90 -8.13
CA VAL A 238 33.91 11.74 -8.76
C VAL A 238 33.66 10.28 -9.15
N GLU A 239 34.68 9.54 -9.55
CA GLU A 239 34.56 8.11 -9.87
C GLU A 239 34.31 7.29 -8.60
N ASP A 240 35.02 7.57 -7.51
CA ASP A 240 34.76 6.95 -6.20
C ASP A 240 33.39 7.30 -5.67
N LEU A 241 32.97 8.58 -5.78
CA LEU A 241 31.62 9.00 -5.42
C LEU A 241 30.54 8.23 -6.20
N ARG A 242 30.74 8.03 -7.52
CA ARG A 242 29.81 7.24 -8.33
C ARG A 242 29.72 5.80 -7.84
N ALA A 243 30.87 5.16 -7.55
CA ALA A 243 30.92 3.79 -7.06
C ALA A 243 30.22 3.66 -5.70
N ALA A 244 30.53 4.51 -4.73
CA ALA A 244 29.95 4.50 -3.38
C ALA A 244 28.44 4.79 -3.38
N VAL A 245 27.99 5.76 -4.17
CA VAL A 245 26.56 6.04 -4.36
C VAL A 245 25.85 4.86 -5.02
N GLY A 246 26.46 4.26 -6.05
CA GLY A 246 25.94 3.10 -6.77
C GLY A 246 25.80 1.87 -5.87
N ALA A 247 26.72 1.67 -4.94
CA ALA A 247 26.68 0.62 -3.91
C ALA A 247 25.66 0.88 -2.78
N ALA A 248 25.08 2.09 -2.72
CA ALA A 248 24.17 2.56 -1.66
C ALA A 248 24.80 2.56 -0.26
N THR A 249 26.12 2.74 -0.17
CA THR A 249 26.89 2.86 1.09
C THR A 249 27.15 4.32 1.47
N PHE A 250 27.14 5.24 0.52
CA PHE A 250 27.38 6.66 0.69
C PHE A 250 26.19 7.50 0.21
N PHE A 251 25.77 8.50 1.01
CA PHE A 251 24.58 9.31 0.76
C PHE A 251 24.93 10.79 0.60
N PRO A 252 25.08 11.29 -0.63
CA PRO A 252 25.38 12.70 -0.87
C PRO A 252 24.22 13.59 -0.42
N VAL A 253 24.54 14.71 0.25
CA VAL A 253 23.56 15.72 0.72
C VAL A 253 23.69 16.98 -0.11
N LEU A 254 22.54 17.48 -0.60
CA LEU A 254 22.40 18.67 -1.43
C LEU A 254 21.48 19.69 -0.77
N PRO A 255 21.85 20.99 -0.71
CA PRO A 255 20.94 22.04 -0.35
C PRO A 255 20.06 22.42 -1.54
N ILE A 256 18.75 22.56 -1.35
CA ILE A 256 17.82 22.96 -2.39
C ILE A 256 16.89 24.10 -1.91
N SER A 257 16.65 25.07 -2.78
CA SER A 257 15.58 26.05 -2.67
C SER A 257 14.88 26.16 -4.03
N PRO A 258 13.91 25.24 -4.32
CA PRO A 258 13.32 25.14 -5.65
C PRO A 258 12.63 26.43 -6.11
N ALA A 259 11.98 27.17 -5.21
CA ALA A 259 11.31 28.43 -5.52
C ALA A 259 12.29 29.51 -6.03
N GLU A 260 13.51 29.53 -5.49
CA GLU A 260 14.59 30.42 -5.91
C GLU A 260 15.41 29.83 -7.07
N GLY A 261 15.12 28.59 -7.49
CA GLY A 261 15.85 27.87 -8.54
C GLY A 261 17.24 27.41 -8.12
N VAL A 262 17.55 27.40 -6.82
CA VAL A 262 18.86 27.00 -6.30
C VAL A 262 18.87 25.49 -6.02
N GLY A 263 19.99 24.82 -6.35
CA GLY A 263 20.18 23.38 -6.14
C GLY A 263 19.63 22.50 -7.25
N LEU A 264 18.88 23.04 -8.22
CA LEU A 264 18.26 22.25 -9.29
C LEU A 264 19.30 21.68 -10.28
N GLU A 265 20.31 22.46 -10.65
CA GLU A 265 21.40 22.01 -11.52
C GLU A 265 22.28 20.99 -10.81
N GLU A 266 22.51 21.17 -9.50
CA GLU A 266 23.26 20.23 -8.66
C GLU A 266 22.56 18.88 -8.56
N VAL A 267 21.22 18.87 -8.49
CA VAL A 267 20.42 17.65 -8.57
C VAL A 267 20.61 16.96 -9.91
N PHE A 268 20.55 17.68 -11.04
CA PHE A 268 20.79 17.07 -12.35
C PHE A 268 22.23 16.58 -12.50
N GLU A 269 23.24 17.32 -12.06
CA GLU A 269 24.64 16.89 -12.06
C GLU A 269 24.81 15.58 -11.30
N LEU A 270 24.23 15.46 -10.11
CA LEU A 270 24.26 14.22 -9.34
C LEU A 270 23.58 13.04 -10.08
N VAL A 271 22.39 13.28 -10.64
CA VAL A 271 21.64 12.27 -11.41
C VAL A 271 22.43 11.80 -12.63
N GLU A 272 23.08 12.70 -13.35
CA GLU A 272 23.82 12.41 -14.57
C GLU A 272 25.15 11.69 -14.29
N GLN A 273 25.88 12.11 -13.25
CA GLN A 273 27.24 11.67 -12.98
C GLN A 273 27.30 10.47 -12.01
N CYS A 274 26.44 10.43 -10.98
CA CYS A 274 26.57 9.49 -9.89
C CYS A 274 25.48 8.40 -9.86
N PHE A 275 24.28 8.67 -10.38
CA PHE A 275 23.23 7.65 -10.36
C PHE A 275 23.42 6.62 -11.46
N PRO A 276 23.15 5.33 -11.18
CA PRO A 276 23.30 4.26 -12.16
C PRO A 276 22.26 4.37 -13.28
N SER A 277 22.63 3.85 -14.45
CA SER A 277 21.68 3.53 -15.50
C SER A 277 20.89 2.25 -15.16
N PRO A 278 19.75 1.99 -15.81
CA PRO A 278 19.04 0.72 -15.68
C PRO A 278 19.89 -0.53 -15.95
N ALA A 279 20.86 -0.45 -16.84
CA ALA A 279 21.78 -1.56 -17.13
C ALA A 279 22.76 -1.85 -15.97
N GLY A 280 23.05 -0.85 -15.14
CA GLY A 280 23.88 -0.99 -13.94
C GLY A 280 23.11 -1.49 -12.69
N ARG A 281 21.82 -1.82 -12.82
CA ARG A 281 21.00 -2.30 -11.69
C ARG A 281 20.60 -3.76 -11.87
N PRO A 282 20.52 -4.54 -10.78
CA PRO A 282 19.99 -5.89 -10.85
C PRO A 282 18.50 -5.86 -11.24
N LEU A 283 18.13 -6.75 -12.14
CA LEU A 283 16.72 -6.95 -12.48
C LEU A 283 15.98 -7.64 -11.32
N PRO A 284 14.67 -7.42 -11.19
CA PRO A 284 13.86 -8.20 -10.28
C PRO A 284 13.88 -9.68 -10.65
N VAL A 285 13.55 -10.56 -9.69
CA VAL A 285 13.45 -12.00 -9.96
C VAL A 285 12.33 -12.24 -10.98
N VAL A 286 12.64 -13.07 -11.97
CA VAL A 286 11.71 -13.40 -13.07
C VAL A 286 11.46 -14.90 -13.07
N PHE A 287 10.19 -15.29 -13.23
CA PHE A 287 9.77 -16.66 -13.30
C PHE A 287 9.19 -16.99 -14.69
N SER A 288 9.30 -18.25 -15.09
CA SER A 288 8.47 -18.79 -16.17
C SER A 288 7.04 -19.04 -15.66
N PRO A 289 6.04 -19.21 -16.54
CA PRO A 289 4.68 -19.60 -16.11
C PRO A 289 4.62 -20.93 -15.34
N ALA A 290 5.65 -21.75 -15.46
CA ALA A 290 5.79 -23.02 -14.71
C ALA A 290 6.49 -22.83 -13.34
N GLY A 291 6.79 -21.60 -12.91
CA GLY A 291 7.40 -21.29 -11.62
C GLY A 291 8.93 -21.42 -11.56
N ALA A 292 9.60 -21.75 -12.68
CA ALA A 292 11.06 -21.82 -12.71
C ALA A 292 11.68 -20.41 -12.86
N THR A 293 12.71 -20.10 -12.06
CA THR A 293 13.43 -18.82 -12.16
C THR A 293 14.19 -18.71 -13.49
N LEU A 294 14.03 -17.58 -14.16
CA LEU A 294 14.73 -17.23 -15.40
C LEU A 294 15.93 -16.34 -15.05
N SER A 295 17.15 -16.85 -15.31
CA SER A 295 18.41 -16.13 -15.03
C SER A 295 19.06 -15.51 -16.26
N ASP A 296 18.50 -15.71 -17.46
CA ASP A 296 19.04 -15.27 -18.75
C ASP A 296 18.37 -13.98 -19.26
N VAL A 297 17.74 -13.22 -18.39
CA VAL A 297 17.14 -11.91 -18.69
C VAL A 297 18.12 -10.81 -18.34
N ALA A 298 18.34 -9.88 -19.28
CA ALA A 298 19.23 -8.73 -19.11
C ALA A 298 18.50 -7.45 -19.55
N CYS A 299 18.99 -6.30 -19.08
CA CYS A 299 18.52 -4.99 -19.54
C CYS A 299 19.09 -4.68 -20.94
N ASP A 300 18.58 -5.40 -21.93
CA ASP A 300 19.03 -5.37 -23.33
C ASP A 300 17.86 -4.98 -24.23
N PRO A 301 17.94 -3.88 -25.01
CA PRO A 301 16.87 -3.45 -25.90
C PRO A 301 16.58 -4.41 -27.05
N ASP A 302 17.54 -5.29 -27.41
CA ASP A 302 17.38 -6.31 -28.43
C ASP A 302 16.96 -7.68 -27.87
N GLY A 303 16.85 -7.79 -26.54
CA GLY A 303 16.39 -8.98 -25.83
C GLY A 303 14.89 -9.23 -25.98
N PRO A 304 14.37 -10.35 -25.42
CA PRO A 304 12.94 -10.58 -25.36
C PRO A 304 12.25 -9.53 -24.49
N LEU A 305 11.04 -9.11 -24.90
CA LEU A 305 10.29 -8.13 -24.12
C LEU A 305 9.98 -8.68 -22.73
N LEU A 306 10.32 -7.89 -21.74
CA LEU A 306 9.90 -8.04 -20.34
C LEU A 306 9.62 -6.64 -19.78
N ALA A 307 8.40 -6.41 -19.36
CA ALA A 307 7.99 -5.14 -18.78
C ALA A 307 6.96 -5.39 -17.67
N GLU A 308 6.79 -4.44 -16.78
CA GLU A 308 5.84 -4.53 -15.66
C GLU A 308 4.96 -3.29 -15.63
N VAL A 309 3.68 -3.49 -15.37
CA VAL A 309 2.72 -2.42 -15.12
C VAL A 309 2.90 -1.96 -13.68
N ILE A 310 3.59 -0.84 -13.49
CA ILE A 310 3.85 -0.31 -12.13
C ILE A 310 2.68 0.50 -11.57
N ARG A 311 1.79 0.98 -12.43
CA ARG A 311 0.57 1.68 -12.03
C ARG A 311 -0.47 1.65 -13.13
N THR A 312 -1.71 1.43 -12.75
CA THR A 312 -2.88 1.56 -13.64
C THR A 312 -3.77 2.69 -13.15
N THR A 313 -4.31 3.48 -14.08
CA THR A 313 -5.30 4.53 -13.81
C THR A 313 -6.42 4.45 -14.85
N SER A 314 -7.64 4.78 -14.45
CA SER A 314 -8.77 4.86 -15.35
C SER A 314 -9.07 6.30 -15.70
N ASP A 315 -8.93 6.65 -16.98
CA ASP A 315 -9.30 7.95 -17.51
C ASP A 315 -10.69 7.87 -18.15
N PRO A 316 -11.61 8.81 -17.89
CA PRO A 316 -12.97 8.78 -18.43
C PRO A 316 -13.05 8.84 -19.98
N TYR A 317 -12.03 9.39 -20.63
CA TYR A 317 -11.99 9.62 -22.08
C TYR A 317 -11.11 8.62 -22.84
N VAL A 318 -9.96 8.28 -22.26
CA VAL A 318 -8.94 7.40 -22.88
C VAL A 318 -9.16 5.93 -22.47
N GLY A 319 -9.84 5.70 -21.37
CA GLY A 319 -10.00 4.40 -20.73
C GLY A 319 -8.83 4.08 -19.81
N ARG A 320 -8.44 2.80 -19.74
CA ARG A 320 -7.33 2.37 -18.89
C ARG A 320 -6.00 2.91 -19.44
N LEU A 321 -5.19 3.49 -18.55
CA LEU A 321 -3.85 4.02 -18.83
C LEU A 321 -2.87 3.37 -17.85
N SER A 322 -1.90 2.63 -18.36
CA SER A 322 -0.92 1.89 -17.58
C SER A 322 0.45 2.53 -17.70
N LEU A 323 1.09 2.83 -16.58
CA LEU A 323 2.50 3.21 -16.52
C LEU A 323 3.31 1.93 -16.48
N VAL A 324 4.18 1.76 -17.45
CA VAL A 324 4.94 0.53 -17.67
C VAL A 324 6.44 0.80 -17.57
N ARG A 325 7.16 -0.04 -16.80
CA ARG A 325 8.60 -0.13 -16.76
C ARG A 325 9.07 -1.25 -17.69
N VAL A 326 9.90 -0.93 -18.66
CA VAL A 326 10.51 -1.93 -19.54
C VAL A 326 11.82 -2.41 -18.90
N PHE A 327 11.93 -3.70 -18.61
CA PHE A 327 13.16 -4.30 -18.05
C PHE A 327 14.07 -4.90 -19.11
N SER A 328 13.50 -5.47 -20.18
CA SER A 328 14.21 -6.08 -21.31
C SER A 328 13.43 -5.88 -22.60
N GLY A 329 14.11 -5.89 -23.72
CA GLY A 329 13.49 -5.72 -25.02
C GLY A 329 13.07 -4.28 -25.33
N THR A 330 12.23 -4.15 -26.34
CA THR A 330 11.67 -2.86 -26.76
C THR A 330 10.16 -2.98 -26.93
N LEU A 331 9.41 -2.20 -26.18
CA LEU A 331 7.95 -2.14 -26.26
C LEU A 331 7.51 -1.24 -27.42
N ARG A 332 6.61 -1.74 -28.29
CA ARG A 332 6.12 -1.02 -29.47
C ARG A 332 4.58 -1.02 -29.52
N PRO A 333 3.96 0.04 -30.08
CA PRO A 333 2.51 0.03 -30.36
C PRO A 333 2.13 -1.13 -31.29
N ASP A 334 0.91 -1.62 -31.14
CA ASP A 334 0.29 -2.69 -31.94
C ASP A 334 0.99 -4.07 -31.84
N GLU A 335 2.02 -4.22 -31.02
CA GLU A 335 2.67 -5.49 -30.73
C GLU A 335 1.76 -6.38 -29.89
N ALA A 336 1.79 -7.69 -30.15
CA ALA A 336 1.10 -8.67 -29.33
C ALA A 336 2.00 -9.09 -28.17
N VAL A 337 1.51 -8.95 -26.94
CA VAL A 337 2.20 -9.31 -25.70
C VAL A 337 1.41 -10.34 -24.94
N HIS A 338 2.10 -11.08 -24.09
CA HIS A 338 1.49 -11.92 -23.08
C HIS A 338 1.41 -11.15 -21.76
N VAL A 339 0.25 -11.17 -21.12
CA VAL A 339 0.00 -10.59 -19.79
C VAL A 339 -0.01 -11.72 -18.79
N SER A 340 0.88 -11.66 -17.80
CA SER A 340 0.91 -12.58 -16.67
C SER A 340 0.70 -11.81 -15.37
N GLY A 341 -0.33 -12.19 -14.61
CA GLY A 341 -0.62 -11.64 -13.30
C GLY A 341 -1.11 -12.73 -12.37
N HIS A 342 -0.30 -13.11 -11.38
CA HIS A 342 -0.57 -14.19 -10.44
C HIS A 342 -0.32 -13.74 -9.00
N LEU A 343 -0.87 -12.57 -8.64
CA LEU A 343 -0.65 -11.97 -7.32
C LEU A 343 -1.11 -12.92 -6.19
N GLY A 344 -2.23 -13.62 -6.38
CA GLY A 344 -2.77 -14.58 -5.43
C GLY A 344 -1.82 -15.74 -5.09
N GLU A 345 -1.03 -16.21 -6.04
CA GLU A 345 -0.05 -17.28 -5.83
C GLU A 345 1.08 -16.83 -4.89
N PHE A 346 1.50 -15.56 -4.97
CA PHE A 346 2.58 -15.00 -4.13
C PHE A 346 2.13 -14.69 -2.70
N VAL A 347 0.88 -14.32 -2.49
CA VAL A 347 0.32 -14.09 -1.13
C VAL A 347 -0.24 -15.36 -0.52
N GLY A 348 -0.33 -16.47 -1.28
CA GLY A 348 -0.78 -17.77 -0.80
C GLY A 348 -2.30 -17.93 -0.66
N HIS A 349 -3.09 -16.95 -1.10
CA HIS A 349 -4.56 -17.00 -1.15
C HIS A 349 -5.10 -16.07 -2.23
N ALA A 350 -6.29 -16.37 -2.76
CA ALA A 350 -6.96 -15.50 -3.71
C ALA A 350 -7.34 -14.17 -3.05
N LEU A 351 -7.05 -13.08 -3.74
CA LEU A 351 -7.43 -11.72 -3.33
C LEU A 351 -8.73 -11.33 -4.01
N GLU A 352 -9.77 -11.02 -3.24
CA GLU A 352 -11.04 -10.58 -3.79
C GLU A 352 -10.87 -9.24 -4.51
N GLY A 353 -11.31 -9.18 -5.78
CA GLY A 353 -11.17 -8.03 -6.66
C GLY A 353 -9.96 -8.07 -7.58
N HIS A 354 -8.98 -8.96 -7.36
CA HIS A 354 -7.83 -9.21 -8.23
C HIS A 354 -7.95 -10.60 -8.85
N ALA A 355 -7.93 -10.67 -10.18
CA ALA A 355 -7.96 -11.92 -10.92
C ALA A 355 -6.54 -12.30 -11.38
N ASP A 356 -6.28 -13.60 -11.44
CA ASP A 356 -5.08 -14.08 -12.12
C ASP A 356 -5.22 -13.85 -13.62
N HIS A 357 -4.18 -13.30 -14.24
CA HIS A 357 -4.14 -13.03 -15.65
C HIS A 357 -3.15 -13.96 -16.36
N ASP A 358 -3.60 -14.58 -17.45
CA ASP A 358 -2.82 -15.40 -18.38
C ASP A 358 -3.44 -15.21 -19.78
N ALA A 359 -3.17 -14.06 -20.39
CA ALA A 359 -3.87 -13.65 -21.61
C ALA A 359 -2.94 -12.97 -22.61
N GLU A 360 -3.30 -13.08 -23.91
CA GLU A 360 -2.66 -12.30 -24.96
C GLU A 360 -3.38 -10.97 -25.14
N GLU A 361 -2.62 -9.88 -25.25
CA GLU A 361 -3.16 -8.55 -25.47
C GLU A 361 -2.33 -7.78 -26.50
N ARG A 362 -2.91 -6.73 -27.12
CA ARG A 362 -2.17 -5.82 -27.98
C ARG A 362 -1.85 -4.53 -27.27
N VAL A 363 -0.60 -4.13 -27.38
CA VAL A 363 -0.10 -2.85 -26.86
C VAL A 363 -0.79 -1.70 -27.60
N GLY A 364 -1.44 -0.83 -26.86
CA GLY A 364 -2.03 0.38 -27.40
C GLY A 364 -1.00 1.48 -27.72
N PRO A 365 -1.44 2.69 -28.06
CA PRO A 365 -0.56 3.84 -28.24
C PRO A 365 0.30 4.10 -27.01
N LEU A 366 1.59 4.42 -27.27
CA LEU A 366 2.55 4.76 -26.24
C LEU A 366 2.63 6.28 -26.00
N GLY A 367 2.85 6.65 -24.76
CA GLY A 367 3.09 8.03 -24.34
C GLY A 367 4.32 8.17 -23.45
N SER A 368 4.97 9.32 -23.52
CA SER A 368 5.99 9.76 -22.56
C SER A 368 5.31 10.65 -21.51
N PRO A 369 5.36 10.31 -20.21
CA PRO A 369 4.71 11.09 -19.18
C PRO A 369 5.35 12.49 -19.00
N LEU A 370 4.52 13.49 -18.69
CA LEU A 370 4.97 14.84 -18.31
C LEU A 370 3.97 15.44 -17.30
N GLY A 371 3.96 14.89 -16.08
CA GLY A 371 2.93 15.16 -15.09
C GLY A 371 1.57 14.66 -15.56
N GLU A 372 0.57 15.53 -15.62
CA GLU A 372 -0.78 15.20 -16.09
C GLU A 372 -0.89 15.06 -17.63
N VAL A 373 0.15 15.43 -18.37
CA VAL A 373 0.16 15.42 -19.84
C VAL A 373 0.96 14.23 -20.37
N SER A 374 0.48 13.61 -21.43
CA SER A 374 1.19 12.57 -22.16
C SER A 374 1.64 13.07 -23.54
N ARG A 375 2.91 12.88 -23.89
CA ARG A 375 3.45 13.17 -25.21
C ARG A 375 3.56 11.89 -26.03
N PRO A 376 3.17 11.86 -27.32
CA PRO A 376 3.26 10.65 -28.15
C PRO A 376 4.69 10.09 -28.16
N LYS A 377 4.83 8.77 -28.00
CA LYS A 377 6.08 8.02 -28.00
C LYS A 377 5.98 6.86 -28.99
N GLN A 378 7.01 6.61 -29.80
CA GLN A 378 6.98 5.57 -30.81
C GLN A 378 7.41 4.20 -30.28
N LEU A 379 8.29 4.18 -29.29
CA LEU A 379 8.81 2.97 -28.67
C LEU A 379 9.33 3.29 -27.27
N ALA A 380 9.44 2.28 -26.41
CA ALA A 380 10.12 2.35 -25.13
C ALA A 380 11.16 1.20 -25.07
N VAL A 381 12.42 1.55 -24.87
CA VAL A 381 13.53 0.59 -24.79
C VAL A 381 13.70 0.04 -23.38
N ALA A 382 14.46 -1.04 -23.24
CA ALA A 382 14.88 -1.54 -21.92
C ALA A 382 15.39 -0.40 -21.03
N GLY A 383 14.92 -0.36 -19.81
CA GLY A 383 15.23 0.69 -18.83
C GLY A 383 14.26 1.88 -18.83
N ASP A 384 13.42 2.06 -19.83
CA ASP A 384 12.57 3.24 -19.98
C ASP A 384 11.19 3.09 -19.31
N LEU A 385 10.52 4.23 -19.10
CA LEU A 385 9.14 4.31 -18.66
C LEU A 385 8.23 4.77 -19.81
N ALA A 386 7.07 4.17 -19.92
CA ALA A 386 6.07 4.58 -20.90
C ALA A 386 4.65 4.47 -20.33
N LEU A 387 3.79 5.38 -20.77
CA LEU A 387 2.34 5.24 -20.62
C LEU A 387 1.81 4.40 -21.76
N VAL A 388 1.05 3.37 -21.44
CA VAL A 388 0.38 2.49 -22.43
C VAL A 388 -1.11 2.64 -22.26
N SER A 389 -1.81 3.05 -23.29
CA SER A 389 -3.26 3.16 -23.28
C SER A 389 -3.92 1.88 -23.81
N ARG A 390 -5.16 1.63 -23.37
CA ARG A 390 -6.03 0.56 -23.85
C ARG A 390 -5.56 -0.86 -23.55
N LEU A 391 -4.75 -1.09 -22.52
CA LEU A 391 -4.58 -2.41 -21.96
C LEU A 391 -5.85 -2.77 -21.18
N SER A 392 -6.56 -3.81 -21.62
CA SER A 392 -7.88 -4.17 -21.07
C SER A 392 -7.80 -5.18 -19.95
N HIS A 393 -6.82 -6.09 -20.00
CA HIS A 393 -6.60 -7.12 -19.00
C HIS A 393 -5.54 -6.71 -17.96
N ALA A 394 -4.44 -6.13 -18.43
CA ALA A 394 -3.33 -5.81 -17.55
C ALA A 394 -3.71 -4.84 -16.42
N GLU A 395 -3.33 -5.18 -15.19
CA GLU A 395 -3.50 -4.42 -13.95
C GLU A 395 -2.16 -4.05 -13.33
N THR A 396 -2.18 -3.27 -12.26
CA THR A 396 -0.96 -2.93 -11.53
C THR A 396 -0.28 -4.20 -11.00
N SER A 397 1.05 -4.30 -11.14
CA SER A 397 1.89 -5.47 -10.83
C SER A 397 1.89 -6.59 -11.88
N ASP A 398 1.10 -6.50 -12.95
CA ASP A 398 1.14 -7.48 -14.03
C ASP A 398 2.39 -7.32 -14.90
N THR A 399 2.85 -8.45 -15.43
CA THR A 399 3.98 -8.53 -16.34
C THR A 399 3.51 -8.56 -17.80
N LEU A 400 4.11 -7.74 -18.64
CA LEU A 400 4.01 -7.80 -20.09
C LEU A 400 5.27 -8.46 -20.64
N SER A 401 5.12 -9.56 -21.35
CA SER A 401 6.27 -10.31 -21.92
C SER A 401 6.04 -10.65 -23.39
N SER A 402 7.11 -11.09 -24.05
CA SER A 402 7.00 -11.59 -25.42
C SER A 402 6.04 -12.77 -25.48
N LYS A 403 5.13 -12.79 -26.47
CA LYS A 403 4.18 -13.87 -26.66
C LYS A 403 4.80 -15.26 -26.73
N ASP A 404 5.95 -15.36 -27.40
CA ASP A 404 6.66 -16.63 -27.58
C ASP A 404 7.50 -17.04 -26.36
N ARG A 405 7.65 -16.13 -25.40
CA ARG A 405 8.40 -16.35 -24.14
C ARG A 405 7.66 -15.71 -22.96
N PRO A 406 6.52 -16.26 -22.54
CA PRO A 406 5.81 -15.78 -21.39
C PRO A 406 6.66 -15.81 -20.12
N ALA A 407 6.61 -14.73 -19.34
CA ALA A 407 7.36 -14.57 -18.11
C ALA A 407 6.55 -13.80 -17.07
N LEU A 408 6.91 -13.97 -15.81
CA LEU A 408 6.30 -13.30 -14.67
C LEU A 408 7.41 -12.66 -13.83
N VAL A 409 7.36 -11.35 -13.67
CA VAL A 409 8.21 -10.62 -12.72
C VAL A 409 7.66 -10.85 -11.32
N ALA A 410 8.51 -11.18 -10.35
CA ALA A 410 8.09 -11.31 -8.96
C ALA A 410 7.41 -10.00 -8.50
N PRO A 411 6.15 -10.04 -8.05
CA PRO A 411 5.48 -8.84 -7.55
C PRO A 411 6.20 -8.32 -6.30
N TRP A 412 6.09 -7.03 -6.05
CA TRP A 412 6.61 -6.47 -4.81
C TRP A 412 5.72 -6.84 -3.64
N VAL A 413 6.32 -7.12 -2.48
CA VAL A 413 5.58 -7.40 -1.26
C VAL A 413 4.95 -6.10 -0.76
N LEU A 414 3.66 -6.12 -0.50
CA LEU A 414 2.89 -4.99 0.03
C LEU A 414 2.44 -5.30 1.46
N PRO A 415 2.38 -4.29 2.33
CA PRO A 415 1.77 -4.48 3.63
C PRO A 415 0.27 -4.71 3.47
N GLU A 416 -0.30 -5.53 4.36
CA GLU A 416 -1.74 -5.78 4.36
C GLU A 416 -2.53 -4.51 4.71
N PRO A 417 -3.65 -4.24 4.02
CA PRO A 417 -4.56 -3.18 4.41
C PRO A 417 -5.31 -3.57 5.68
N LEU A 418 -5.14 -2.80 6.75
CA LEU A 418 -5.64 -3.14 8.09
C LEU A 418 -6.78 -2.24 8.57
N LEU A 419 -7.14 -1.20 7.83
CA LEU A 419 -8.23 -0.30 8.17
C LEU A 419 -9.46 -0.60 7.30
N PRO A 420 -10.49 -1.29 7.85
CA PRO A 420 -11.72 -1.56 7.14
C PRO A 420 -12.71 -0.41 7.25
N VAL A 421 -13.44 -0.15 6.17
CA VAL A 421 -14.61 0.73 6.13
C VAL A 421 -15.70 0.08 5.29
N ALA A 422 -16.92 0.05 5.81
CA ALA A 422 -18.07 -0.40 5.03
C ALA A 422 -18.61 0.78 4.20
N VAL A 423 -19.01 0.51 2.97
CA VAL A 423 -19.55 1.52 2.06
C VAL A 423 -20.88 1.07 1.49
N HIS A 424 -21.82 2.02 1.38
CA HIS A 424 -23.08 1.79 0.68
C HIS A 424 -23.44 2.99 -0.21
N ALA A 425 -24.16 2.72 -1.27
CA ALA A 425 -24.59 3.75 -2.19
C ALA A 425 -25.74 4.57 -1.59
N LEU A 426 -25.76 5.89 -1.83
CA LEU A 426 -26.81 6.79 -1.36
C LEU A 426 -28.10 6.68 -2.18
N SER A 427 -28.07 6.07 -3.35
CA SER A 427 -29.22 5.87 -4.21
C SER A 427 -29.17 4.52 -4.94
N THR A 428 -30.33 3.99 -5.32
CA THR A 428 -30.43 2.75 -6.12
C THR A 428 -29.67 2.87 -7.46
N THR A 429 -29.66 4.06 -8.07
CA THR A 429 -28.93 4.30 -9.31
C THR A 429 -27.39 4.22 -9.11
N ASP A 430 -26.92 4.63 -7.95
CA ASP A 430 -25.51 4.56 -7.59
C ASP A 430 -25.13 3.13 -7.16
N GLU A 431 -26.05 2.36 -6.58
CA GLU A 431 -25.87 0.96 -6.21
C GLU A 431 -25.54 0.09 -7.45
N ASP A 432 -26.25 0.29 -8.55
CA ASP A 432 -25.97 -0.44 -9.81
C ASP A 432 -24.58 -0.15 -10.38
N LYS A 433 -24.01 1.03 -10.10
CA LYS A 433 -22.68 1.45 -10.59
C LYS A 433 -21.57 1.11 -9.60
N LEU A 434 -21.89 0.99 -8.32
CA LEU A 434 -20.91 0.87 -7.23
C LEU A 434 -20.00 -0.33 -7.43
N ALA A 435 -20.54 -1.50 -7.72
CA ALA A 435 -19.75 -2.72 -7.91
C ALA A 435 -18.70 -2.56 -9.03
N GLY A 436 -19.08 -2.00 -10.18
CA GLY A 436 -18.15 -1.76 -11.29
C GLY A 436 -17.12 -0.67 -10.99
N ALA A 437 -17.48 0.35 -10.19
CA ALA A 437 -16.54 1.39 -9.78
C ALA A 437 -15.51 0.85 -8.78
N LEU A 438 -15.94 0.03 -7.80
CA LEU A 438 -15.07 -0.61 -6.83
C LEU A 438 -14.08 -1.58 -7.48
N GLN A 439 -14.52 -2.40 -8.43
CA GLN A 439 -13.63 -3.30 -9.18
C GLN A 439 -12.53 -2.53 -9.92
N ARG A 440 -12.86 -1.37 -10.51
CA ARG A 440 -11.85 -0.52 -11.16
C ARG A 440 -10.86 0.09 -10.18
N LEU A 441 -11.33 0.51 -9.00
CA LEU A 441 -10.44 1.03 -7.96
C LEU A 441 -9.47 -0.04 -7.44
N VAL A 442 -9.94 -1.28 -7.23
CA VAL A 442 -9.09 -2.40 -6.82
C VAL A 442 -8.03 -2.69 -7.89
N ALA A 443 -8.41 -2.68 -9.17
CA ALA A 443 -7.44 -2.87 -10.26
C ALA A 443 -6.40 -1.74 -10.38
N GLU A 444 -6.72 -0.54 -9.89
CA GLU A 444 -5.78 0.58 -9.83
C GLU A 444 -4.83 0.50 -8.63
N ASP A 445 -5.31 0.03 -7.48
CA ASP A 445 -4.61 0.08 -6.21
C ASP A 445 -4.48 -1.29 -5.55
N VAL A 446 -3.31 -1.88 -5.67
CA VAL A 446 -2.98 -3.20 -5.11
C VAL A 446 -2.89 -3.23 -3.57
N THR A 447 -2.95 -2.07 -2.90
CA THR A 447 -3.04 -1.97 -1.42
C THR A 447 -4.48 -1.89 -0.91
N MET A 448 -5.45 -1.99 -1.80
CA MET A 448 -6.86 -2.03 -1.45
C MET A 448 -7.41 -3.45 -1.61
N ARG A 449 -8.21 -3.89 -0.65
CA ARG A 449 -8.93 -5.16 -0.74
C ARG A 449 -10.43 -4.91 -0.60
N LEU A 450 -11.20 -5.54 -1.47
CA LEU A 450 -12.66 -5.56 -1.41
C LEU A 450 -13.11 -6.85 -0.71
N GLU A 451 -14.10 -6.76 0.15
CA GLU A 451 -14.71 -7.89 0.82
C GLU A 451 -16.25 -7.74 0.81
N HIS A 452 -16.93 -8.79 0.38
CA HIS A 452 -18.39 -8.88 0.50
C HIS A 452 -18.74 -9.74 1.70
N ASN A 453 -19.13 -9.12 2.79
CA ASN A 453 -19.52 -9.84 4.00
C ASN A 453 -20.97 -10.36 3.86
N ALA A 454 -21.11 -11.65 3.59
CA ALA A 454 -22.40 -12.30 3.38
C ALA A 454 -23.30 -12.31 4.63
N GLU A 455 -22.75 -12.15 5.83
CA GLU A 455 -23.48 -12.18 7.09
C GLU A 455 -24.02 -10.80 7.47
N THR A 456 -23.19 -9.77 7.31
CA THR A 456 -23.59 -8.38 7.62
C THR A 456 -24.19 -7.66 6.42
N HIS A 457 -24.11 -8.28 5.22
CA HIS A 457 -24.51 -7.70 3.95
C HIS A 457 -23.82 -6.37 3.64
N GLN A 458 -22.61 -6.20 4.16
CA GLN A 458 -21.79 -5.01 3.93
C GLN A 458 -20.76 -5.27 2.83
N VAL A 459 -20.52 -4.24 2.04
CA VAL A 459 -19.36 -4.14 1.15
C VAL A 459 -18.26 -3.41 1.93
N ILE A 460 -17.17 -4.08 2.20
CA ILE A 460 -16.08 -3.59 3.05
C ILE A 460 -14.86 -3.31 2.18
N LEU A 461 -14.33 -2.10 2.29
CA LEU A 461 -13.03 -1.72 1.74
C LEU A 461 -11.99 -1.79 2.84
N TRP A 462 -10.97 -2.60 2.63
CA TRP A 462 -9.77 -2.64 3.45
C TRP A 462 -8.75 -1.68 2.86
N THR A 463 -8.22 -0.79 3.67
CA THR A 463 -7.37 0.33 3.25
C THR A 463 -6.17 0.47 4.16
N MET A 464 -5.18 1.25 3.71
CA MET A 464 -3.96 1.49 4.47
C MET A 464 -4.13 2.53 5.59
N GLY A 465 -5.13 3.41 5.51
CA GLY A 465 -5.33 4.44 6.51
C GLY A 465 -6.45 5.42 6.17
N GLN A 466 -6.66 6.40 7.05
CA GLN A 466 -7.76 7.35 6.94
C GLN A 466 -7.68 8.22 5.68
N ALA A 467 -6.48 8.68 5.33
CA ALA A 467 -6.28 9.48 4.13
C ALA A 467 -6.53 8.67 2.84
N HIS A 468 -6.24 7.37 2.87
CA HIS A 468 -6.56 6.46 1.76
C HIS A 468 -8.07 6.32 1.59
N ILE A 469 -8.85 6.16 2.68
CA ILE A 469 -10.32 6.13 2.63
C ILE A 469 -10.86 7.41 1.98
N GLU A 470 -10.43 8.57 2.45
CA GLU A 470 -10.90 9.88 1.96
C GLU A 470 -10.64 10.03 0.46
N GLU A 471 -9.47 9.61 0.00
CA GLU A 471 -9.12 9.63 -1.43
C GLU A 471 -9.99 8.67 -2.25
N LEU A 472 -10.19 7.44 -1.79
CA LEU A 472 -11.03 6.44 -2.48
C LEU A 472 -12.49 6.91 -2.60
N LEU A 473 -13.06 7.45 -1.54
CA LEU A 473 -14.41 8.01 -1.56
C LEU A 473 -14.51 9.22 -2.50
N GLY A 474 -13.48 10.08 -2.50
CA GLY A 474 -13.35 11.19 -3.44
C GLY A 474 -13.30 10.74 -4.90
N ARG A 475 -12.54 9.68 -5.20
CA ARG A 475 -12.46 9.10 -6.56
C ARG A 475 -13.80 8.50 -7.01
N LEU A 476 -14.52 7.80 -6.11
CA LEU A 476 -15.86 7.26 -6.40
C LEU A 476 -16.81 8.38 -6.82
N GLU A 477 -16.82 9.50 -6.12
CA GLU A 477 -17.69 10.62 -6.45
C GLU A 477 -17.23 11.38 -7.71
N GLN A 478 -15.94 11.77 -7.77
CA GLN A 478 -15.45 12.67 -8.83
C GLN A 478 -15.22 11.97 -10.16
N ARG A 479 -14.67 10.73 -10.16
CA ARG A 479 -14.36 10.01 -11.41
C ARG A 479 -15.50 9.14 -11.90
N TYR A 480 -16.17 8.44 -10.96
CA TYR A 480 -17.21 7.46 -11.32
C TYR A 480 -18.62 7.99 -11.16
N GLY A 481 -18.78 9.17 -10.55
CA GLY A 481 -20.10 9.78 -10.30
C GLY A 481 -20.98 8.94 -9.38
N VAL A 482 -20.37 8.17 -8.46
CA VAL A 482 -21.06 7.30 -7.50
C VAL A 482 -20.93 7.92 -6.12
N LYS A 483 -22.07 8.31 -5.53
CA LYS A 483 -22.11 8.83 -4.17
C LYS A 483 -22.29 7.70 -3.17
N VAL A 484 -21.39 7.64 -2.22
CA VAL A 484 -21.37 6.61 -1.19
C VAL A 484 -21.30 7.24 0.21
N GLU A 485 -21.81 6.51 1.19
CA GLU A 485 -21.63 6.81 2.59
C GLU A 485 -20.78 5.72 3.25
N ALA A 486 -19.83 6.15 4.08
CA ALA A 486 -19.01 5.26 4.86
C ALA A 486 -19.68 4.95 6.20
N GLU A 487 -19.77 3.69 6.56
CA GLU A 487 -20.32 3.25 7.85
C GLU A 487 -19.31 2.35 8.58
N PRO A 488 -19.43 2.23 9.92
CA PRO A 488 -18.63 1.27 10.67
C PRO A 488 -18.88 -0.17 10.21
N VAL A 489 -17.83 -0.97 10.18
CA VAL A 489 -17.95 -2.40 9.90
C VAL A 489 -18.67 -3.09 11.06
N ARG A 490 -19.70 -3.84 10.75
CA ARG A 490 -20.48 -4.63 11.74
C ARG A 490 -19.75 -5.94 12.02
N THR A 491 -19.65 -6.26 13.30
CA THR A 491 -19.05 -7.52 13.72
C THR A 491 -20.08 -8.66 13.56
N ALA A 492 -19.65 -9.75 12.92
CA ALA A 492 -20.48 -10.93 12.75
C ALA A 492 -20.58 -11.71 14.08
N LEU A 493 -21.61 -11.41 14.87
CA LEU A 493 -21.86 -12.07 16.14
C LEU A 493 -22.50 -13.46 15.94
N ARG A 494 -22.48 -14.27 17.00
CA ARG A 494 -23.16 -15.58 17.07
C ARG A 494 -24.01 -15.66 18.32
N GLU A 495 -25.02 -16.52 18.28
CA GLU A 495 -25.74 -16.96 19.47
C GLU A 495 -25.28 -18.37 19.86
N THR A 496 -25.34 -18.70 21.15
CA THR A 496 -25.10 -20.06 21.64
C THR A 496 -25.94 -20.34 22.88
N PHE A 497 -26.34 -21.59 23.08
CA PHE A 497 -26.95 -21.98 24.34
C PHE A 497 -25.89 -22.11 25.44
N VAL A 498 -26.20 -21.67 26.64
CA VAL A 498 -25.31 -21.72 27.82
C VAL A 498 -25.71 -22.79 28.83
N ARG A 499 -26.89 -23.36 28.68
CA ARG A 499 -27.37 -24.45 29.51
C ARG A 499 -28.35 -25.35 28.77
N ARG A 500 -28.47 -26.58 29.25
CA ARG A 500 -29.43 -27.55 28.72
C ARG A 500 -30.86 -27.08 29.05
N CYS A 501 -31.78 -27.25 28.10
CA CYS A 501 -33.19 -27.01 28.23
C CYS A 501 -34.00 -28.05 27.44
N SER A 502 -35.21 -28.32 27.95
CA SER A 502 -36.18 -29.23 27.31
C SER A 502 -37.41 -28.41 26.95
N VAL A 503 -37.84 -28.51 25.71
CA VAL A 503 -38.93 -27.69 25.18
C VAL A 503 -39.84 -28.50 24.26
N GLN A 504 -41.10 -28.06 24.15
CA GLN A 504 -42.08 -28.66 23.26
C GLN A 504 -42.46 -27.69 22.14
N GLY A 505 -42.16 -28.03 20.89
CA GLY A 505 -42.65 -27.28 19.76
C GLY A 505 -43.98 -27.80 19.29
N ARG A 506 -44.95 -26.90 19.12
CA ARG A 506 -46.29 -27.26 18.64
C ARG A 506 -46.68 -26.39 17.46
N HIS A 507 -47.05 -27.03 16.36
CA HIS A 507 -47.66 -26.38 15.21
C HIS A 507 -49.00 -27.06 14.89
N VAL A 508 -50.08 -26.36 15.19
CA VAL A 508 -51.44 -26.82 14.92
C VAL A 508 -52.23 -25.68 14.31
N LYS A 509 -52.57 -25.80 13.03
CA LYS A 509 -53.43 -24.86 12.32
C LYS A 509 -54.58 -25.62 11.65
N GLN A 510 -55.81 -25.15 11.88
CA GLN A 510 -57.01 -25.59 11.15
C GLN A 510 -57.52 -24.37 10.37
N SER A 511 -57.36 -24.36 9.06
CA SER A 511 -57.93 -23.36 8.16
C SER A 511 -58.49 -24.08 6.95
N GLY A 512 -59.81 -24.24 6.88
CA GLY A 512 -60.65 -24.75 5.80
C GLY A 512 -59.94 -25.62 4.74
N GLY A 513 -59.87 -26.95 4.94
CA GLY A 513 -59.18 -27.91 4.10
C GLY A 513 -58.28 -28.87 4.92
N HIS A 514 -57.13 -29.28 4.39
CA HIS A 514 -56.18 -30.10 5.16
C HIS A 514 -55.59 -29.27 6.29
N GLY A 515 -55.69 -29.77 7.53
CA GLY A 515 -55.07 -29.16 8.73
C GLY A 515 -53.54 -29.33 8.70
N GLN A 516 -52.84 -28.57 9.54
CA GLN A 516 -51.42 -28.75 9.81
C GLN A 516 -51.24 -29.17 11.25
N TYR A 517 -50.60 -30.31 11.50
CA TYR A 517 -50.38 -30.82 12.84
C TYR A 517 -48.99 -31.41 13.01
N ALA A 518 -48.21 -30.89 13.93
CA ALA A 518 -46.97 -31.47 14.39
C ALA A 518 -46.65 -31.04 15.83
N VAL A 519 -46.14 -31.98 16.63
CA VAL A 519 -45.58 -31.72 17.95
C VAL A 519 -44.24 -32.44 18.03
N CYS A 520 -43.19 -31.75 18.49
CA CYS A 520 -41.90 -32.32 18.78
C CYS A 520 -41.40 -31.88 20.15
N HIS A 521 -40.75 -32.80 20.87
CA HIS A 521 -40.05 -32.52 22.12
C HIS A 521 -38.56 -32.52 21.84
N LEU A 522 -37.93 -31.38 22.11
CA LEU A 522 -36.51 -31.19 21.88
C LEU A 522 -35.77 -30.97 23.19
N GLU A 523 -34.64 -31.65 23.33
CA GLU A 523 -33.60 -31.27 24.29
C GLU A 523 -32.53 -30.51 23.56
N VAL A 524 -32.18 -29.34 24.08
CA VAL A 524 -31.14 -28.46 23.52
C VAL A 524 -30.03 -28.33 24.54
N GLU A 525 -28.81 -28.62 24.17
CA GLU A 525 -27.65 -28.52 25.05
C GLU A 525 -26.45 -27.87 24.36
N PRO A 526 -25.63 -27.07 25.10
CA PRO A 526 -24.42 -26.51 24.55
C PRO A 526 -23.40 -27.59 24.24
N LEU A 527 -22.60 -27.37 23.20
CA LEU A 527 -21.41 -28.11 22.86
C LEU A 527 -20.14 -27.32 23.18
N GLU A 528 -18.99 -27.94 23.02
CA GLU A 528 -17.71 -27.25 23.09
C GLU A 528 -17.56 -26.22 21.97
N ARG A 529 -16.76 -25.19 22.18
CA ARG A 529 -16.54 -24.12 21.19
C ARG A 529 -15.94 -24.68 19.91
N GLY A 530 -16.56 -24.33 18.76
CA GLY A 530 -16.17 -24.81 17.44
C GLY A 530 -16.79 -26.14 17.03
N ALA A 531 -17.59 -26.77 17.88
CA ALA A 531 -18.25 -28.05 17.55
C ALA A 531 -19.42 -27.91 16.56
N GLY A 532 -19.93 -26.70 16.35
CA GLY A 532 -20.99 -26.41 15.39
C GLY A 532 -22.37 -26.93 15.78
N PHE A 533 -23.07 -27.60 14.87
CA PHE A 533 -24.42 -28.11 15.07
C PHE A 533 -24.48 -29.63 14.99
N GLU A 534 -25.07 -30.27 16.00
CA GLU A 534 -25.30 -31.72 16.04
C GLU A 534 -26.81 -32.00 16.24
N PHE A 535 -27.36 -32.92 15.47
CA PHE A 535 -28.72 -33.41 15.63
C PHE A 535 -28.72 -34.88 16.04
N VAL A 536 -29.48 -35.22 17.09
CA VAL A 536 -29.57 -36.60 17.62
C VAL A 536 -31.04 -37.04 17.67
N ASP A 537 -31.31 -38.24 17.12
CA ASP A 537 -32.64 -38.88 17.25
C ASP A 537 -32.61 -39.87 18.39
N LYS A 538 -33.52 -39.65 19.38
CA LYS A 538 -33.79 -40.52 20.51
C LYS A 538 -35.28 -40.93 20.62
N VAL A 539 -36.02 -40.82 19.51
CA VAL A 539 -37.45 -41.17 19.50
C VAL A 539 -37.65 -42.66 19.71
N VAL A 540 -38.49 -42.99 20.71
CA VAL A 540 -38.88 -44.37 21.02
C VAL A 540 -40.32 -44.59 20.66
N GLY A 541 -40.65 -45.81 20.20
CA GLY A 541 -42.03 -46.23 19.95
C GLY A 541 -42.70 -45.62 18.71
N GLY A 542 -41.98 -44.82 17.89
CA GLY A 542 -42.48 -44.25 16.61
C GLY A 542 -43.46 -43.11 16.82
N SER A 543 -43.40 -42.38 17.94
CA SER A 543 -44.23 -41.22 18.24
C SER A 543 -44.08 -40.12 17.20
N VAL A 544 -42.88 -39.96 16.62
CA VAL A 544 -42.60 -39.24 15.39
C VAL A 544 -42.27 -40.25 14.27
N PRO A 545 -43.08 -40.33 13.19
CA PRO A 545 -42.78 -41.18 12.06
C PRO A 545 -41.39 -40.92 11.47
N ARG A 546 -40.61 -41.92 11.18
CA ARG A 546 -39.21 -41.84 10.69
C ARG A 546 -39.02 -40.84 9.52
N ARG A 547 -40.02 -40.80 8.61
CA ARG A 547 -40.03 -39.88 7.49
C ARG A 547 -39.97 -38.39 7.86
N PHE A 548 -40.45 -38.01 9.06
CA PHE A 548 -40.49 -36.61 9.52
C PHE A 548 -39.31 -36.22 10.41
N ILE A 549 -38.47 -37.17 10.84
CA ILE A 549 -37.28 -36.88 11.63
C ILE A 549 -36.29 -35.98 10.87
N PRO A 550 -35.99 -36.19 9.59
CA PRO A 550 -35.18 -35.25 8.79
C PRO A 550 -35.82 -33.85 8.67
N SER A 551 -37.15 -33.80 8.70
CA SER A 551 -37.89 -32.51 8.66
C SER A 551 -37.75 -31.73 9.95
N VAL A 552 -37.68 -32.38 11.11
CA VAL A 552 -37.37 -31.73 12.40
C VAL A 552 -35.94 -31.19 12.37
N GLU A 553 -34.96 -31.96 11.93
CA GLU A 553 -33.58 -31.51 11.79
C GLU A 553 -33.49 -30.31 10.86
N LYS A 554 -34.07 -30.38 9.67
CA LYS A 554 -34.08 -29.28 8.69
C LYS A 554 -34.72 -28.02 9.25
N GLY A 555 -35.83 -28.14 9.99
CA GLY A 555 -36.51 -27.01 10.66
C GLY A 555 -35.65 -26.40 11.75
N ALA A 556 -34.98 -27.25 12.55
CA ALA A 556 -34.06 -26.79 13.60
C ALA A 556 -32.86 -26.05 12.98
N ARG A 557 -32.20 -26.64 12.00
CA ARG A 557 -31.04 -26.02 11.28
C ARG A 557 -31.40 -24.68 10.68
N ALA A 558 -32.50 -24.60 9.94
CA ALA A 558 -32.95 -23.36 9.32
C ALA A 558 -33.32 -22.26 10.32
N GLN A 559 -33.79 -22.64 11.52
CA GLN A 559 -34.07 -21.66 12.59
C GLN A 559 -32.77 -21.22 13.28
N LEU A 560 -31.83 -22.11 13.50
CA LEU A 560 -30.53 -21.77 14.10
C LEU A 560 -29.71 -20.86 13.18
N GLU A 561 -29.79 -21.05 11.86
CA GLU A 561 -29.17 -20.13 10.88
C GLU A 561 -29.77 -18.72 10.91
N LYS A 562 -31.09 -18.60 11.20
CA LYS A 562 -31.78 -17.30 11.33
C LYS A 562 -31.56 -16.63 12.67
N GLY A 563 -31.00 -17.36 13.64
CA GLY A 563 -30.91 -16.89 15.02
C GLY A 563 -32.20 -17.05 15.81
N LEU A 564 -32.10 -16.76 17.09
CA LEU A 564 -33.22 -16.98 18.05
C LEU A 564 -33.60 -15.69 18.75
N LEU A 565 -32.68 -15.06 19.49
CA LEU A 565 -32.95 -13.95 20.38
C LEU A 565 -32.60 -12.60 19.80
N SER A 566 -31.46 -12.55 19.12
CA SER A 566 -30.90 -11.33 18.54
C SER A 566 -30.73 -11.42 16.99
N GLY A 567 -31.15 -12.54 16.40
CA GLY A 567 -31.11 -12.72 14.96
C GLY A 567 -29.74 -13.15 14.40
N TYR A 568 -28.79 -13.51 15.27
CA TYR A 568 -27.49 -14.01 14.86
C TYR A 568 -27.48 -15.55 14.78
N PRO A 569 -26.77 -16.17 13.82
CA PRO A 569 -26.69 -17.62 13.71
C PRO A 569 -26.26 -18.28 15.02
N VAL A 570 -26.93 -19.37 15.39
CA VAL A 570 -26.66 -20.14 16.61
C VAL A 570 -25.62 -21.23 16.30
N VAL A 571 -24.58 -21.29 17.10
CA VAL A 571 -23.48 -22.28 16.98
C VAL A 571 -23.28 -23.06 18.27
N ASP A 572 -22.52 -24.16 18.17
CA ASP A 572 -22.09 -24.99 19.29
C ASP A 572 -23.28 -25.54 20.11
N VAL A 573 -24.22 -26.13 19.41
CA VAL A 573 -25.46 -26.64 19.98
C VAL A 573 -25.79 -28.05 19.48
N ARG A 574 -26.20 -28.92 20.41
CA ARG A 574 -26.81 -30.21 20.11
C ARG A 574 -28.32 -30.12 20.33
N VAL A 575 -29.06 -30.55 19.32
CA VAL A 575 -30.51 -30.67 19.39
C VAL A 575 -30.88 -32.15 19.34
N THR A 576 -31.50 -32.65 20.41
CA THR A 576 -31.95 -34.06 20.51
C THR A 576 -33.46 -34.09 20.40
N LEU A 577 -33.98 -34.82 19.44
CA LEU A 577 -35.40 -35.14 19.33
C LEU A 577 -35.70 -36.34 20.23
N THR A 578 -36.50 -36.11 21.29
CA THR A 578 -36.79 -37.13 22.30
C THR A 578 -38.17 -37.80 22.13
N ASP A 579 -39.17 -36.99 21.74
CA ASP A 579 -40.54 -37.46 21.57
C ASP A 579 -41.35 -36.51 20.65
N GLY A 580 -42.59 -36.84 20.30
CA GLY A 580 -43.47 -35.98 19.53
C GLY A 580 -44.87 -36.60 19.28
N LYS A 581 -45.66 -35.93 18.48
CA LYS A 581 -46.95 -36.41 18.01
C LYS A 581 -47.21 -36.05 16.58
N ALA A 582 -47.67 -37.08 15.81
CA ALA A 582 -48.11 -36.89 14.44
C ALA A 582 -49.62 -37.21 14.33
N HIS A 583 -50.29 -36.57 13.38
CA HIS A 583 -51.64 -36.86 12.97
C HIS A 583 -51.62 -37.59 11.62
N SER A 584 -52.43 -38.63 11.47
CA SER A 584 -52.38 -39.52 10.31
C SER A 584 -52.63 -38.79 8.95
N VAL A 585 -53.36 -37.69 8.96
CA VAL A 585 -53.77 -36.92 7.75
C VAL A 585 -53.15 -35.53 7.69
N ASP A 586 -53.05 -34.84 8.84
CA ASP A 586 -52.69 -33.42 8.89
C ASP A 586 -51.19 -33.14 9.15
N SER A 587 -50.39 -34.21 9.32
CA SER A 587 -48.93 -34.05 9.50
C SER A 587 -48.19 -33.97 8.15
N SER A 588 -47.31 -33.01 8.02
CA SER A 588 -46.47 -32.77 6.87
C SER A 588 -45.04 -32.44 7.26
N ASP A 589 -44.10 -32.50 6.29
CA ASP A 589 -42.71 -32.08 6.49
C ASP A 589 -42.64 -30.63 6.98
N LEU A 590 -43.39 -29.72 6.33
CA LEU A 590 -43.44 -28.31 6.71
C LEU A 590 -43.98 -28.09 8.12
N ALA A 591 -44.99 -28.91 8.56
CA ALA A 591 -45.53 -28.81 9.92
C ALA A 591 -44.48 -29.18 10.97
N PHE A 592 -43.66 -30.23 10.74
CA PHE A 592 -42.57 -30.63 11.62
C PHE A 592 -41.40 -29.63 11.61
N GLN A 593 -41.03 -29.08 10.43
CA GLN A 593 -40.06 -28.00 10.37
C GLN A 593 -40.48 -26.78 11.19
N THR A 594 -41.72 -26.39 11.06
CA THR A 594 -42.31 -25.24 11.83
C THR A 594 -42.38 -25.54 13.33
N ALA A 595 -42.77 -26.77 13.72
CA ALA A 595 -42.82 -27.17 15.14
C ALA A 595 -41.40 -27.13 15.76
N ALA A 596 -40.39 -27.62 15.06
CA ALA A 596 -38.98 -27.54 15.52
C ALA A 596 -38.50 -26.09 15.69
N ALA A 597 -38.82 -25.21 14.75
CA ALA A 597 -38.48 -23.79 14.82
C ALA A 597 -39.18 -23.13 16.03
N HIS A 598 -40.45 -23.45 16.29
CA HIS A 598 -41.18 -22.94 17.47
C HIS A 598 -40.55 -23.44 18.77
N ALA A 599 -40.14 -24.71 18.85
CA ALA A 599 -39.46 -25.26 20.04
C ALA A 599 -38.20 -24.48 20.37
N LEU A 600 -37.36 -24.25 19.38
CA LEU A 600 -36.09 -23.50 19.58
C LEU A 600 -36.34 -22.06 20.01
N LYS A 601 -37.33 -21.38 19.44
CA LYS A 601 -37.73 -20.04 19.87
C LYS A 601 -38.23 -19.98 21.31
N GLU A 602 -38.99 -21.00 21.74
CA GLU A 602 -39.49 -21.09 23.13
C GLU A 602 -38.33 -21.41 24.11
N ALA A 603 -37.33 -22.16 23.68
CA ALA A 603 -36.11 -22.42 24.45
C ALA A 603 -35.27 -21.18 24.70
N ALA A 604 -35.34 -20.19 23.79
CA ALA A 604 -34.45 -19.06 23.76
C ALA A 604 -34.94 -17.92 24.66
N ASN A 605 -34.16 -17.56 25.66
CA ASN A 605 -34.31 -16.38 26.47
C ASN A 605 -32.94 -15.92 26.99
N GLU A 606 -32.91 -14.75 27.66
CA GLU A 606 -31.63 -14.17 28.14
C GLU A 606 -30.85 -15.04 29.12
N ALA A 607 -31.51 -16.00 29.76
CA ALA A 607 -30.88 -16.93 30.70
C ALA A 607 -30.37 -18.22 30.02
N THR A 608 -30.83 -18.51 28.81
CA THR A 608 -30.46 -19.74 28.06
C THR A 608 -29.55 -19.48 26.85
N VAL A 609 -29.58 -18.26 26.30
CA VAL A 609 -28.80 -17.89 25.09
C VAL A 609 -27.90 -16.71 25.39
N ALA A 610 -26.60 -16.86 25.05
CA ALA A 610 -25.60 -15.81 25.11
C ALA A 610 -25.15 -15.43 23.71
N LEU A 611 -24.61 -14.21 23.58
CA LEU A 611 -23.93 -13.75 22.38
C LEU A 611 -22.45 -14.09 22.44
N LEU A 612 -21.90 -14.42 21.28
CA LEU A 612 -20.48 -14.62 21.04
C LEU A 612 -19.97 -13.57 20.08
N GLU A 613 -18.75 -13.09 20.33
CA GLU A 613 -17.99 -12.21 19.46
C GLU A 613 -16.75 -12.92 18.90
N PRO A 614 -16.30 -12.59 17.68
CA PRO A 614 -15.07 -13.13 17.14
C PRO A 614 -13.86 -12.49 17.83
N ILE A 615 -12.89 -13.33 18.15
CA ILE A 615 -11.58 -12.94 18.71
C ILE A 615 -10.51 -13.23 17.65
N ASP A 616 -9.67 -12.23 17.41
CA ASP A 616 -8.51 -12.35 16.53
C ASP A 616 -7.22 -12.54 17.35
N SER A 617 -6.30 -13.35 16.84
CA SER A 617 -4.89 -13.31 17.24
C SER A 617 -4.24 -12.13 16.54
N VAL A 618 -3.47 -11.34 17.29
CA VAL A 618 -2.85 -10.10 16.82
C VAL A 618 -1.39 -10.08 17.25
N ASP A 619 -0.51 -9.96 16.25
CA ASP A 619 0.93 -9.83 16.43
C ASP A 619 1.33 -8.40 16.07
N ILE A 620 1.77 -7.63 17.06
CA ILE A 620 2.09 -6.20 16.91
C ILE A 620 3.60 -6.02 16.97
N THR A 621 4.18 -5.48 15.90
CA THR A 621 5.60 -5.14 15.82
C THR A 621 5.78 -3.65 16.08
N VAL A 622 6.56 -3.32 17.13
CA VAL A 622 6.85 -1.94 17.53
C VAL A 622 8.28 -1.81 18.02
N SER A 623 8.83 -0.59 17.98
CA SER A 623 10.08 -0.27 18.66
C SER A 623 9.96 -0.51 20.15
N ASP A 624 11.06 -0.94 20.79
CA ASP A 624 11.14 -1.27 22.21
C ASP A 624 10.60 -0.16 23.12
N ASP A 625 10.75 1.10 22.71
CA ASP A 625 10.28 2.28 23.44
C ASP A 625 8.74 2.31 23.61
N PHE A 626 8.00 1.70 22.67
CA PHE A 626 6.53 1.75 22.66
C PHE A 626 5.84 0.49 23.16
N VAL A 627 6.59 -0.58 23.48
CA VAL A 627 6.03 -1.87 23.95
C VAL A 627 5.09 -1.66 25.15
N GLY A 628 5.49 -0.87 26.13
CA GLY A 628 4.68 -0.61 27.32
C GLY A 628 3.38 0.14 27.01
N ALA A 629 3.41 1.11 26.12
CA ALA A 629 2.25 1.88 25.70
C ALA A 629 1.26 1.01 24.90
N VAL A 630 1.77 0.18 23.98
CA VAL A 630 0.96 -0.77 23.19
C VAL A 630 0.31 -1.82 24.08
N MET A 631 1.03 -2.41 25.03
CA MET A 631 0.46 -3.37 25.98
C MET A 631 -0.65 -2.74 26.85
N SER A 632 -0.51 -1.46 27.21
CA SER A 632 -1.54 -0.72 27.95
C SER A 632 -2.77 -0.46 27.10
N ASP A 633 -2.59 -0.07 25.85
CA ASP A 633 -3.69 0.15 24.89
C ASP A 633 -4.47 -1.14 24.61
N LEU A 634 -3.77 -2.26 24.38
CA LEU A 634 -4.41 -3.57 24.17
C LEU A 634 -5.29 -4.00 25.35
N ARG A 635 -4.84 -3.75 26.59
CA ARG A 635 -5.67 -4.02 27.79
C ARG A 635 -6.91 -3.15 27.81
N GLY A 636 -6.81 -1.90 27.38
CA GLY A 636 -7.96 -1.00 27.23
C GLY A 636 -9.00 -1.51 26.22
N ARG A 637 -8.54 -2.27 25.21
CA ARG A 637 -9.36 -2.91 24.16
C ARG A 637 -9.82 -4.33 24.51
N ARG A 638 -9.86 -4.68 25.76
CA ARG A 638 -10.22 -6.04 26.22
C ARG A 638 -9.26 -7.11 25.68
N GLY A 639 -8.08 -6.70 25.22
CA GLY A 639 -7.06 -7.59 24.68
C GLY A 639 -6.35 -8.38 25.77
N HIS A 640 -6.04 -9.63 25.48
CA HIS A 640 -5.27 -10.52 26.35
C HIS A 640 -3.87 -10.71 25.75
N VAL A 641 -2.87 -10.06 26.38
CA VAL A 641 -1.47 -10.16 25.96
C VAL A 641 -0.88 -11.45 26.51
N HIS A 642 -0.37 -12.31 25.63
CA HIS A 642 0.25 -13.60 25.95
C HIS A 642 1.74 -13.47 26.23
N GLY A 643 2.44 -12.58 25.54
CA GLY A 643 3.87 -12.41 25.66
C GLY A 643 4.45 -11.43 24.67
N THR A 644 5.77 -11.32 24.72
CA THR A 644 6.56 -10.53 23.78
C THR A 644 7.78 -11.33 23.35
N GLU A 645 8.22 -11.14 22.10
CA GLU A 645 9.45 -11.71 21.59
C GLU A 645 10.26 -10.65 20.81
N PRO A 646 11.59 -10.70 20.81
CA PRO A 646 12.41 -9.82 19.99
C PRO A 646 12.12 -10.04 18.51
N SER A 647 11.96 -8.95 17.76
CA SER A 647 11.92 -9.01 16.30
C SER A 647 13.29 -9.38 15.73
N PRO A 648 13.38 -9.97 14.52
CA PRO A 648 14.65 -10.10 13.80
C PRO A 648 15.40 -8.77 13.60
N GLU A 649 14.69 -7.68 13.58
CA GLU A 649 15.25 -6.33 13.51
C GLU A 649 15.60 -5.82 14.91
N ALA A 650 16.86 -5.40 15.10
CA ALA A 650 17.37 -4.94 16.39
C ALA A 650 16.62 -3.68 16.88
N GLY A 651 16.21 -3.66 18.15
CA GLY A 651 15.44 -2.55 18.75
C GLY A 651 13.94 -2.63 18.50
N TRP A 652 13.45 -3.77 17.98
CA TRP A 652 12.03 -4.02 17.75
C TRP A 652 11.54 -5.27 18.49
N THR A 653 10.31 -5.20 18.95
CA THR A 653 9.64 -6.27 19.70
C THR A 653 8.29 -6.60 19.07
N VAL A 654 7.96 -7.89 19.00
CA VAL A 654 6.63 -8.39 18.63
C VAL A 654 5.84 -8.67 19.92
N VAL A 655 4.64 -8.08 20.01
CA VAL A 655 3.67 -8.28 21.10
C VAL A 655 2.55 -9.20 20.62
N HIS A 656 2.39 -10.37 21.26
CA HIS A 656 1.35 -11.33 20.93
C HIS A 656 0.12 -11.12 21.80
N SER A 657 -1.06 -10.97 21.20
CA SER A 657 -2.30 -10.72 21.93
C SER A 657 -3.50 -11.35 21.24
N GLU A 658 -4.54 -11.63 22.02
CA GLU A 658 -5.88 -11.94 21.53
C GLU A 658 -6.78 -10.75 21.79
N VAL A 659 -7.46 -10.25 20.76
CA VAL A 659 -8.28 -9.04 20.83
C VAL A 659 -9.62 -9.26 20.15
N PRO A 660 -10.75 -8.82 20.75
CA PRO A 660 -12.04 -8.84 20.07
C PRO A 660 -12.02 -8.04 18.77
N GLN A 661 -12.54 -8.61 17.69
CA GLN A 661 -12.51 -8.00 16.36
C GLN A 661 -13.15 -6.60 16.34
N ALA A 662 -14.18 -6.36 17.13
CA ALA A 662 -14.83 -5.05 17.24
C ALA A 662 -13.88 -3.95 17.71
N GLU A 663 -12.89 -4.27 18.54
CA GLU A 663 -11.89 -3.33 19.07
C GLU A 663 -10.77 -3.01 18.07
N LEU A 664 -10.66 -3.80 16.99
CA LEU A 664 -9.63 -3.66 15.97
C LEU A 664 -10.05 -2.80 14.78
N CYS A 665 -11.32 -2.40 14.68
CA CYS A 665 -11.83 -1.68 13.50
C CYS A 665 -11.07 -0.37 13.20
N ARG A 666 -10.52 0.30 14.22
CA ARG A 666 -9.72 1.52 14.08
C ARG A 666 -8.30 1.38 14.60
N TYR A 667 -7.90 0.16 14.96
CA TYR A 667 -6.63 -0.07 15.63
C TYR A 667 -5.42 0.37 14.80
N ALA A 668 -5.48 0.27 13.48
CA ALA A 668 -4.43 0.77 12.59
C ALA A 668 -4.11 2.27 12.79
N ILE A 669 -5.14 3.09 13.05
CA ILE A 669 -4.97 4.53 13.32
C ILE A 669 -4.40 4.74 14.72
N ASP A 670 -4.98 4.04 15.70
CA ASP A 670 -4.63 4.23 17.10
C ASP A 670 -3.22 3.71 17.39
N LEU A 671 -2.82 2.58 16.80
CA LEU A 671 -1.45 2.05 16.90
C LEU A 671 -0.42 3.04 16.33
N ARG A 672 -0.70 3.66 15.18
CA ARG A 672 0.17 4.69 14.62
C ARG A 672 0.31 5.89 15.55
N SER A 673 -0.77 6.30 16.21
CA SER A 673 -0.72 7.38 17.19
C SER A 673 0.14 7.02 18.40
N VAL A 674 0.00 5.80 18.93
CA VAL A 674 0.74 5.31 20.10
C VAL A 674 2.22 5.08 19.81
N SER A 675 2.55 4.63 18.60
CA SER A 675 3.90 4.26 18.16
C SER A 675 4.59 5.34 17.32
N HIS A 676 4.06 6.56 17.30
CA HIS A 676 4.56 7.66 16.46
C HIS A 676 4.71 7.27 14.97
N GLY A 677 3.78 6.48 14.46
CA GLY A 677 3.73 6.06 13.06
C GLY A 677 4.52 4.79 12.74
N THR A 678 5.25 4.21 13.68
CA THR A 678 6.18 3.09 13.41
C THR A 678 5.57 1.70 13.59
N GLY A 679 4.51 1.56 14.43
CA GLY A 679 3.92 0.27 14.74
C GLY A 679 3.12 -0.33 13.58
N THR A 680 3.30 -1.63 13.39
CA THR A 680 2.53 -2.45 12.44
C THR A 680 1.91 -3.65 13.16
N PHE A 681 0.88 -4.26 12.59
CA PHE A 681 0.34 -5.48 13.15
C PHE A 681 -0.18 -6.42 12.05
N ALA A 682 -0.15 -7.70 12.35
CA ALA A 682 -0.83 -8.75 11.61
C ALA A 682 -1.96 -9.31 12.46
N ARG A 683 -3.03 -9.80 11.82
CA ARG A 683 -4.13 -10.43 12.55
C ARG A 683 -4.66 -11.64 11.81
N ALA A 684 -5.11 -12.63 12.59
CA ALA A 684 -5.77 -13.80 12.06
C ALA A 684 -6.96 -14.17 12.97
N ARG A 685 -8.06 -14.60 12.37
CA ARG A 685 -9.22 -15.05 13.14
C ARG A 685 -8.87 -16.29 13.94
N LEU A 686 -9.14 -16.26 15.26
CA LEU A 686 -8.81 -17.34 16.16
C LEU A 686 -10.04 -18.18 16.55
N ARG A 687 -11.03 -17.56 17.21
CA ARG A 687 -12.22 -18.23 17.72
C ARG A 687 -13.37 -17.27 17.98
N TYR A 688 -14.49 -17.80 18.41
CA TYR A 688 -15.56 -17.03 19.07
C TYR A 688 -15.47 -17.17 20.59
N ASP A 689 -15.76 -16.09 21.32
CA ASP A 689 -15.85 -16.09 22.79
C ASP A 689 -17.05 -15.26 23.26
N TYR A 690 -17.39 -15.37 24.54
CA TYR A 690 -18.55 -14.69 25.08
C TYR A 690 -18.45 -13.17 25.01
N LEU A 691 -19.46 -12.54 24.42
CA LEU A 691 -19.61 -11.09 24.49
C LEU A 691 -19.99 -10.67 25.92
N PRO A 692 -19.32 -9.69 26.55
CA PRO A 692 -19.64 -9.19 27.87
C PRO A 692 -21.11 -8.79 28.00
N ALA A 693 -21.73 -9.10 29.14
CA ALA A 693 -23.17 -8.94 29.35
C ALA A 693 -23.72 -7.53 29.09
N GLU A 694 -22.91 -6.50 29.42
CA GLU A 694 -23.32 -5.10 29.18
C GLU A 694 -23.33 -4.75 27.68
N LEU A 695 -22.36 -5.23 26.93
CA LEU A 695 -22.31 -5.07 25.47
C LEU A 695 -23.42 -5.89 24.79
N ALA A 696 -23.66 -7.10 25.29
CA ALA A 696 -24.73 -7.94 24.79
C ALA A 696 -26.13 -7.28 24.96
N LYS A 697 -26.37 -6.57 26.04
CA LYS A 697 -27.59 -5.79 26.23
C LYS A 697 -27.73 -4.64 25.24
N GLN A 698 -26.63 -3.92 24.97
CA GLN A 698 -26.62 -2.84 23.98
C GLN A 698 -26.95 -3.36 22.58
N GLN A 699 -26.37 -4.49 22.18
CA GLN A 699 -26.64 -5.12 20.88
C GLN A 699 -28.09 -5.61 20.75
N ARG A 700 -28.71 -6.06 21.82
CA ARG A 700 -30.13 -6.48 21.85
C ARG A 700 -31.10 -5.30 21.84
N GLY A 701 -30.72 -4.15 22.40
CA GLY A 701 -31.56 -2.96 22.46
C GLY A 701 -31.54 -2.07 21.23
N GLY A 702 -30.62 -2.30 20.31
CA GLY A 702 -30.46 -1.56 19.08
C GLY A 702 -30.95 -2.28 17.80
N ALA A 703 -31.61 -3.45 17.96
CA ALA A 703 -32.14 -4.26 16.86
C ALA A 703 -33.64 -3.96 16.61
#